data_f9c3bc9feb2e5219e06674ca1e3f21a4
#
_entry.id   f9c3bc9feb2e5219e06674ca1e3f21a4
#
_cell.length_a   1.000
_cell.length_b   1.000
_cell.length_c   1.000
_cell.angle_alpha   90.00
_cell.angle_beta   90.00
_cell.angle_gamma   90.00
#
_symmetry.space_group_name_H-M   'P 1'
#
loop_
_entity.id
_entity.type
_entity.pdbx_description
1 polymer ?
#
loop_
_entity_poly.entity_id
_entity_poly.type
_entity_poly.pdbx_seq_one_letter_code
_entity_poly.pdbx_strand_id
1 'polypeptide(L)'
;MNSLKNYILASLCLSLFSVASFAQEIEEIIVTANKREQTVQDIPMNISVLTSEVMTERGIYNPEDYLRTLAGVSTPGGDTYYTMRGLNTGTAQVSSGTSNTYMGEISMGMTNLYDVDRIEVLRGPQGTLYGSNAVGGTIRYITAMPQFDEFEGNVTVEVLDKKLADDTGTNYNLMLNVPISENFAMRAVYTSGENPGIYQNVATGRKDIGTQDDDEYRLMLRYQNGPLDINAMYMKRDRYDFGQKEKGNADKPGSADIVDPNCTYDASWYYGDTCTRLYATAGGDLSGYDQSVAFYSFTDETYDVQSSVTSLTIEYDFETFTGMLILADYDYDDFYETDWSRIDTDDLYIDELIYTSESGRDTQELRFSSTTDGPFQWTVGYFKTEYAHDPNYVTEWEYTDADGLDYLGYMGFSSHNGGYDPSTYISPYGDSSYLGYNGSLVYGSYTYYTYADEEAYYGSIDYSVDKWTFTVGMRDFELSDGFKSSEYGIFYESPDNTGCDGTEAVGVTCAEENGSESDSRLKYTVSYEVDDDLTLFAVSSVGYRSGGNNAALPFFCANDPEAAGFKRRYTSDEAENTEIGVKSRGNNYTLNATYFWIDWTGIQVTVRPACGWSFTYNGGEAETSGLELDFSYDISENLVLDVAGSFISAEISNDISSLGATAGDRLPNIAEEQMSLGLSYRFEMFNSPAFARADFNYYGESYATFAEDREDMSPSYTQVNFNLGLEIDEYSRLQLSVSNLTDERTEAFRFSAESPSYRARNYLQWIPPRTIALSYSRNF
;
A
#
# COMPACT_ATOMS: atom_id res chain seq x y z
N MET A 1 14.46 -7.19 -34.62
CA MET A 1 13.55 -6.04 -34.53
C MET A 1 13.92 -5.07 -33.41
N ASN A 2 14.73 -5.47 -32.44
CA ASN A 2 15.13 -4.63 -31.29
C ASN A 2 16.12 -3.49 -31.61
N SER A 3 16.88 -3.55 -32.70
CA SER A 3 17.85 -2.50 -33.05
C SER A 3 17.22 -1.23 -33.67
N LEU A 4 16.01 -1.34 -34.21
CA LEU A 4 15.31 -0.19 -34.81
C LEU A 4 14.58 0.67 -33.79
N LYS A 5 14.12 0.08 -32.67
CA LYS A 5 13.50 0.81 -31.56
C LYS A 5 14.48 1.77 -30.85
N ASN A 6 15.71 1.34 -30.65
CA ASN A 6 16.75 2.14 -30.00
C ASN A 6 17.20 3.36 -30.81
N TYR A 7 17.11 3.31 -32.11
CA TYR A 7 17.44 4.47 -32.99
C TYR A 7 16.31 5.48 -33.09
N ILE A 8 15.06 5.08 -32.90
CA ILE A 8 13.90 5.99 -32.90
C ILE A 8 13.86 6.80 -31.61
N LEU A 9 14.12 6.19 -30.46
CA LEU A 9 14.21 6.93 -29.17
C LEU A 9 15.37 7.94 -29.18
N ALA A 10 16.56 7.55 -29.67
CA ALA A 10 17.71 8.43 -29.73
C ALA A 10 17.54 9.59 -30.74
N SER A 11 16.75 9.41 -31.82
CA SER A 11 16.47 10.47 -32.78
C SER A 11 15.40 11.45 -32.32
N LEU A 12 14.47 11.04 -31.47
CA LEU A 12 13.46 11.94 -30.90
C LEU A 12 14.09 12.92 -29.89
N CYS A 13 15.05 12.47 -29.08
CA CYS A 13 15.75 13.31 -28.11
C CYS A 13 16.66 14.38 -28.73
N LEU A 14 17.10 14.23 -30.00
CA LEU A 14 18.05 15.18 -30.61
C LEU A 14 17.40 16.27 -31.49
N SER A 15 16.10 16.21 -31.77
CA SER A 15 15.42 17.17 -32.67
C SER A 15 14.65 18.28 -31.97
N LEU A 16 14.67 18.36 -30.63
CA LEU A 16 13.87 19.29 -29.83
C LEU A 16 14.59 20.61 -29.45
N PHE A 17 15.82 20.85 -29.89
CA PHE A 17 16.59 22.02 -29.51
C PHE A 17 16.59 23.14 -30.57
N SER A 18 15.46 23.80 -30.82
CA SER A 18 15.45 25.19 -31.32
C SER A 18 14.04 25.77 -31.43
N VAL A 19 13.47 26.28 -30.37
CA VAL A 19 12.36 27.24 -30.44
C VAL A 19 12.63 28.38 -29.46
N ALA A 20 12.42 29.60 -29.91
CA ALA A 20 12.72 30.82 -29.16
C ALA A 20 11.72 30.99 -28.00
N SER A 21 12.25 31.23 -26.82
CA SER A 21 11.56 31.37 -25.55
C SER A 21 10.75 32.66 -25.43
N PHE A 22 9.52 32.51 -25.01
CA PHE A 22 8.84 33.51 -24.19
C PHE A 22 8.63 32.84 -22.82
N ALA A 23 9.27 33.42 -21.80
CA ALA A 23 9.30 32.83 -20.47
C ALA A 23 8.02 33.18 -19.71
N GLN A 24 7.24 32.18 -19.35
CA GLN A 24 6.42 32.21 -18.15
C GLN A 24 7.30 31.62 -17.03
N GLU A 25 7.41 32.28 -15.91
CA GLU A 25 8.18 31.81 -14.77
C GLU A 25 7.42 30.59 -14.19
N ILE A 26 8.05 29.42 -14.20
CA ILE A 26 7.46 28.20 -13.61
C ILE A 26 7.34 28.45 -12.11
N GLU A 27 6.15 28.30 -11.56
CA GLU A 27 5.85 28.50 -10.16
C GLU A 27 6.72 27.59 -9.28
N GLU A 28 7.33 28.14 -8.25
CA GLU A 28 8.22 27.43 -7.37
C GLU A 28 7.41 26.68 -6.31
N ILE A 29 7.48 25.33 -6.36
CA ILE A 29 6.72 24.48 -5.43
C ILE A 29 7.52 24.35 -4.12
N ILE A 30 6.92 24.80 -3.02
CA ILE A 30 7.45 24.63 -1.66
C ILE A 30 6.97 23.32 -1.08
N VAL A 31 7.87 22.56 -0.47
CA VAL A 31 7.61 21.26 0.18
C VAL A 31 8.24 21.21 1.57
N THR A 32 7.78 20.26 2.37
CA THR A 32 8.25 20.06 3.74
C THR A 32 8.90 18.67 3.95
N ALA A 33 9.42 18.08 2.90
CA ALA A 33 9.97 16.72 2.87
C ALA A 33 11.15 16.50 3.84
N ASN A 34 11.98 17.52 4.08
CA ASN A 34 13.06 17.48 5.07
C ASN A 34 12.66 18.03 6.45
N LYS A 35 11.35 18.02 6.76
CA LYS A 35 10.81 18.61 8.01
C LYS A 35 11.10 20.11 8.13
N ARG A 36 11.35 20.80 7.00
CA ARG A 36 11.52 22.25 6.83
C ARG A 36 10.94 22.65 5.48
N GLU A 37 10.48 23.90 5.37
CA GLU A 37 10.06 24.48 4.09
C GLU A 37 11.26 24.70 3.17
N GLN A 38 11.24 24.09 2.01
CA GLN A 38 12.27 24.18 0.97
C GLN A 38 11.60 24.08 -0.40
N THR A 39 12.24 24.62 -1.42
CA THR A 39 11.77 24.41 -2.79
C THR A 39 12.12 22.98 -3.25
N VAL A 40 11.34 22.42 -4.15
CA VAL A 40 11.64 21.09 -4.74
C VAL A 40 13.04 21.06 -5.36
N GLN A 41 13.49 22.19 -5.91
CA GLN A 41 14.82 22.31 -6.53
C GLN A 41 15.96 22.21 -5.52
N ASP A 42 15.78 22.74 -4.32
CA ASP A 42 16.83 22.80 -3.28
C ASP A 42 17.00 21.48 -2.52
N ILE A 43 15.99 20.59 -2.57
CA ILE A 43 16.05 19.32 -1.85
C ILE A 43 16.88 18.31 -2.63
N PRO A 44 18.04 17.88 -2.12
CA PRO A 44 18.91 16.94 -2.81
C PRO A 44 18.46 15.49 -2.63
N MET A 45 17.27 15.17 -3.13
CA MET A 45 16.70 13.81 -3.20
C MET A 45 15.69 13.72 -4.35
N ASN A 46 15.30 12.49 -4.69
CA ASN A 46 14.22 12.28 -5.64
C ASN A 46 12.87 12.51 -4.97
N ILE A 47 12.19 13.57 -5.35
CA ILE A 47 10.86 13.95 -4.88
C ILE A 47 10.00 14.35 -6.07
N SER A 48 8.77 13.81 -6.13
CA SER A 48 7.73 14.25 -7.05
C SER A 48 6.60 14.90 -6.26
N VAL A 49 6.01 15.97 -6.83
CA VAL A 49 4.91 16.71 -6.21
C VAL A 49 3.75 16.81 -7.16
N LEU A 50 2.55 16.46 -6.67
CA LEU A 50 1.28 16.68 -7.37
C LEU A 50 0.51 17.74 -6.61
N THR A 51 0.32 18.90 -7.23
CA THR A 51 -0.50 19.98 -6.67
C THR A 51 -1.98 19.71 -6.88
N SER A 52 -2.86 20.37 -6.14
CA SER A 52 -4.31 20.28 -6.26
C SER A 52 -4.78 20.60 -7.69
N GLU A 53 -4.14 21.56 -8.38
CA GLU A 53 -4.44 21.88 -9.78
C GLU A 53 -4.12 20.71 -10.70
N VAL A 54 -2.93 20.11 -10.58
CA VAL A 54 -2.52 18.96 -11.40
C VAL A 54 -3.41 17.75 -11.13
N MET A 55 -3.78 17.50 -9.87
CA MET A 55 -4.72 16.42 -9.52
C MET A 55 -6.08 16.64 -10.20
N THR A 56 -6.59 17.86 -10.16
CA THR A 56 -7.86 18.22 -10.82
C THR A 56 -7.77 18.04 -12.34
N GLU A 57 -6.72 18.55 -12.99
CA GLU A 57 -6.55 18.40 -14.45
C GLU A 57 -6.42 16.93 -14.87
N ARG A 58 -5.85 16.08 -14.03
CA ARG A 58 -5.71 14.63 -14.26
C ARG A 58 -6.97 13.83 -13.90
N GLY A 59 -7.95 14.44 -13.23
CA GLY A 59 -9.13 13.74 -12.73
C GLY A 59 -8.79 12.73 -11.64
N ILE A 60 -7.81 13.04 -10.79
CA ILE A 60 -7.36 12.21 -9.67
C ILE A 60 -8.16 12.61 -8.44
N TYR A 61 -8.98 11.70 -7.93
CA TYR A 61 -9.84 11.91 -6.77
C TYR A 61 -9.61 10.88 -5.66
N ASN A 62 -8.95 9.76 -5.97
CA ASN A 62 -8.64 8.71 -5.00
C ASN A 62 -7.17 8.27 -5.11
N PRO A 63 -6.61 7.64 -4.05
CA PRO A 63 -5.22 7.21 -4.05
C PRO A 63 -4.84 6.22 -5.15
N GLU A 64 -5.72 5.29 -5.51
CA GLU A 64 -5.44 4.28 -6.54
C GLU A 64 -5.18 4.93 -7.90
N ASP A 65 -5.92 5.97 -8.25
CA ASP A 65 -5.78 6.65 -9.53
C ASP A 65 -4.42 7.32 -9.68
N TYR A 66 -3.89 7.94 -8.61
CA TYR A 66 -2.59 8.61 -8.72
C TYR A 66 -1.40 7.66 -8.55
N LEU A 67 -1.48 6.65 -7.69
CA LEU A 67 -0.41 5.67 -7.50
C LEU A 67 -0.04 5.00 -8.82
N ARG A 68 -1.03 4.67 -9.63
CA ARG A 68 -0.83 4.12 -10.96
C ARG A 68 -0.20 5.10 -11.96
N THR A 69 -0.15 6.39 -11.68
CA THR A 69 0.51 7.39 -12.54
C THR A 69 1.97 7.66 -12.15
N LEU A 70 2.39 7.14 -11.00
CA LEU A 70 3.74 7.34 -10.48
C LEU A 70 4.70 6.29 -11.04
N ALA A 71 5.69 6.72 -11.77
CA ALA A 71 6.75 5.84 -12.23
C ALA A 71 7.57 5.30 -11.04
N GLY A 72 7.90 4.00 -11.05
CA GLY A 72 8.64 3.34 -9.97
C GLY A 72 7.81 2.97 -8.74
N VAL A 73 6.49 3.13 -8.81
CA VAL A 73 5.54 2.69 -7.78
C VAL A 73 4.74 1.51 -8.31
N SER A 74 4.69 0.43 -7.56
CA SER A 74 3.87 -0.74 -7.84
C SER A 74 2.79 -0.87 -6.77
N THR A 75 1.58 -1.27 -7.15
CA THR A 75 0.43 -1.44 -6.25
C THR A 75 -0.03 -2.91 -6.23
N PRO A 76 0.74 -3.82 -5.63
CA PRO A 76 0.43 -5.25 -5.63
C PRO A 76 -0.77 -5.66 -4.77
N GLY A 77 -1.34 -4.74 -4.00
CA GLY A 77 -2.52 -4.95 -3.17
C GLY A 77 -3.58 -3.86 -3.38
N GLY A 78 -3.71 -3.34 -4.61
CA GLY A 78 -4.67 -2.28 -4.91
C GLY A 78 -4.29 -0.94 -4.29
N ASP A 79 -5.22 -0.31 -3.60
CA ASP A 79 -5.05 0.99 -2.94
C ASP A 79 -4.53 0.89 -1.50
N THR A 80 -4.44 -0.32 -0.94
CA THR A 80 -4.05 -0.54 0.46
C THR A 80 -2.56 -0.80 0.65
N TYR A 81 -1.87 -1.23 -0.41
CA TYR A 81 -0.46 -1.59 -0.35
C TYR A 81 0.27 -1.13 -1.62
N TYR A 82 1.38 -0.45 -1.45
CA TYR A 82 2.25 -0.06 -2.55
C TYR A 82 3.73 -0.23 -2.18
N THR A 83 4.55 -0.43 -3.19
CA THR A 83 6.01 -0.54 -3.07
C THR A 83 6.70 0.46 -3.97
N MET A 84 7.88 0.89 -3.58
CA MET A 84 8.74 1.78 -4.37
C MET A 84 10.09 1.13 -4.62
N ARG A 85 10.71 1.47 -5.77
CA ARG A 85 12.06 1.01 -6.15
C ARG A 85 12.23 -0.51 -6.13
N GLY A 86 11.17 -1.25 -6.36
CA GLY A 86 11.22 -2.71 -6.41
C GLY A 86 11.38 -3.42 -5.08
N LEU A 87 11.26 -2.74 -3.95
CA LEU A 87 11.37 -3.35 -2.62
C LEU A 87 10.09 -4.08 -2.24
N ASN A 88 9.90 -5.26 -2.80
CA ASN A 88 8.73 -6.12 -2.56
C ASN A 88 9.17 -7.52 -2.13
N THR A 89 8.58 -8.05 -1.07
CA THR A 89 8.84 -9.41 -0.59
C THR A 89 7.94 -10.47 -1.22
N GLY A 90 7.01 -10.09 -2.08
CA GLY A 90 6.03 -11.00 -2.68
C GLY A 90 4.92 -11.49 -1.74
N THR A 91 5.00 -11.19 -0.46
CA THR A 91 4.08 -11.69 0.58
C THR A 91 3.54 -10.54 1.42
N ALA A 92 2.66 -9.75 0.83
CA ALA A 92 2.11 -8.53 1.43
C ALA A 92 1.28 -8.74 2.73
N GLN A 93 0.92 -9.97 3.07
CA GLN A 93 -0.08 -10.23 4.11
C GLN A 93 0.45 -10.40 5.53
N VAL A 94 1.76 -10.55 5.77
CA VAL A 94 2.27 -10.93 7.10
C VAL A 94 3.43 -10.06 7.59
N SER A 95 4.09 -9.28 6.74
CA SER A 95 5.16 -8.35 7.14
C SER A 95 4.75 -6.90 6.94
N SER A 96 5.31 -6.01 7.77
CA SER A 96 5.12 -4.56 7.60
C SER A 96 5.46 -4.11 6.18
N GLY A 97 4.74 -3.14 5.65
CA GLY A 97 5.01 -2.54 4.33
C GLY A 97 6.41 -1.93 4.24
N THR A 98 6.94 -1.84 3.02
CA THR A 98 8.23 -1.19 2.76
C THR A 98 8.12 0.31 2.53
N SER A 99 6.91 0.84 2.49
CA SER A 99 6.61 2.26 2.25
C SER A 99 5.49 2.75 3.16
N ASN A 100 5.58 3.98 3.63
CA ASN A 100 4.63 4.59 4.56
C ASN A 100 3.85 5.75 3.94
N THR A 101 2.63 5.91 4.42
CA THR A 101 1.75 7.04 4.09
C THR A 101 1.58 7.97 5.29
N TYR A 102 1.58 9.27 5.03
CA TYR A 102 1.40 10.31 6.04
C TYR A 102 0.33 11.32 5.60
N MET A 103 -0.50 11.76 6.55
CA MET A 103 -1.23 13.01 6.43
C MET A 103 -0.47 14.08 7.21
N GLY A 104 0.15 15.03 6.49
CA GLY A 104 1.11 15.95 7.11
C GLY A 104 2.27 15.21 7.76
N GLU A 105 2.28 15.17 9.07
CA GLU A 105 3.30 14.50 9.89
C GLU A 105 2.80 13.20 10.56
N ILE A 106 1.54 12.82 10.34
CA ILE A 106 0.87 11.72 11.03
C ILE A 106 0.87 10.48 10.13
N SER A 107 1.50 9.39 10.58
CA SER A 107 1.46 8.11 9.86
C SER A 107 0.08 7.50 9.97
N MET A 108 -0.57 7.25 8.83
CA MET A 108 -1.90 6.68 8.74
C MET A 108 -2.11 5.98 7.40
N GLY A 109 -3.22 5.26 7.25
CA GLY A 109 -3.64 4.70 5.97
C GLY A 109 -3.96 5.75 4.91
N MET A 110 -4.22 5.30 3.69
CA MET A 110 -4.63 6.19 2.60
C MET A 110 -6.02 6.78 2.88
N THR A 111 -6.26 8.00 2.42
CA THR A 111 -7.48 8.77 2.62
C THR A 111 -7.99 9.37 1.32
N ASN A 112 -9.17 9.97 1.34
CA ASN A 112 -9.71 10.73 0.22
C ASN A 112 -8.82 11.93 -0.12
N LEU A 113 -8.67 12.25 -1.40
CA LEU A 113 -7.79 13.31 -1.89
C LEU A 113 -8.47 14.68 -2.05
N TYR A 114 -9.75 14.78 -1.74
CA TYR A 114 -10.45 16.06 -1.81
C TYR A 114 -9.94 17.03 -0.75
N ASP A 115 -9.70 18.28 -1.15
CA ASP A 115 -9.14 19.33 -0.29
C ASP A 115 -7.75 19.01 0.26
N VAL A 116 -6.96 18.27 -0.51
CA VAL A 116 -5.52 18.09 -0.34
C VAL A 116 -4.82 19.17 -1.16
N ASP A 117 -3.93 19.93 -0.53
CA ASP A 117 -3.14 20.99 -1.18
C ASP A 117 -2.14 20.41 -2.17
N ARG A 118 -1.43 19.37 -1.74
CA ARG A 118 -0.46 18.64 -2.57
C ARG A 118 -0.16 17.25 -2.02
N ILE A 119 0.36 16.40 -2.90
CA ILE A 119 0.93 15.09 -2.55
C ILE A 119 2.44 15.16 -2.78
N GLU A 120 3.22 14.83 -1.78
CA GLU A 120 4.68 14.72 -1.85
C GLU A 120 5.08 13.24 -1.86
N VAL A 121 5.77 12.79 -2.91
CA VAL A 121 6.25 11.41 -3.06
C VAL A 121 7.76 11.41 -2.92
N LEU A 122 8.25 10.92 -1.80
CA LEU A 122 9.67 10.83 -1.46
C LEU A 122 10.13 9.41 -1.78
N ARG A 123 10.96 9.27 -2.82
CA ARG A 123 11.49 7.96 -3.22
C ARG A 123 12.79 7.65 -2.51
N GLY A 124 13.00 6.36 -2.22
CA GLY A 124 14.16 5.86 -1.48
C GLY A 124 14.04 5.96 0.04
N PRO A 125 14.96 5.32 0.77
CA PRO A 125 14.90 5.21 2.21
C PRO A 125 14.86 6.53 2.95
N GLN A 126 13.84 6.70 3.79
CA GLN A 126 13.61 7.90 4.60
C GLN A 126 13.72 7.62 6.12
N GLY A 127 14.36 6.51 6.52
CA GLY A 127 14.43 6.07 7.91
C GLY A 127 14.97 7.10 8.90
N THR A 128 15.85 8.03 8.48
CA THR A 128 16.41 9.06 9.35
C THR A 128 15.37 10.08 9.86
N LEU A 129 14.44 10.52 9.01
CA LEU A 129 13.45 11.56 9.37
C LEU A 129 12.06 10.98 9.67
N TYR A 130 11.71 9.85 9.02
CA TYR A 130 10.37 9.27 9.08
C TYR A 130 10.30 7.94 9.86
N GLY A 131 11.45 7.40 10.29
CA GLY A 131 11.50 6.21 11.14
C GLY A 131 11.32 4.90 10.40
N SER A 132 10.81 3.90 11.13
CA SER A 132 10.60 2.55 10.62
C SER A 132 9.60 2.49 9.46
N ASN A 133 9.71 1.45 8.63
CA ASN A 133 8.84 1.14 7.49
C ASN A 133 8.90 2.13 6.30
N ALA A 134 9.79 3.13 6.32
CA ALA A 134 10.07 4.02 5.19
C ALA A 134 11.29 3.55 4.40
N VAL A 135 11.30 2.27 4.00
CA VAL A 135 12.43 1.60 3.33
C VAL A 135 12.49 1.92 1.85
N GLY A 136 11.37 1.84 1.15
CA GLY A 136 11.25 2.15 -0.28
C GLY A 136 10.94 3.62 -0.55
N GLY A 137 10.28 4.27 0.38
CA GLY A 137 9.87 5.67 0.28
C GLY A 137 8.67 6.02 1.14
N THR A 138 8.20 7.25 0.96
CA THR A 138 7.09 7.82 1.75
C THR A 138 6.19 8.65 0.85
N ILE A 139 4.88 8.55 1.05
CA ILE A 139 3.88 9.42 0.44
C ILE A 139 3.27 10.29 1.52
N ARG A 140 3.20 11.59 1.26
CA ARG A 140 2.65 12.56 2.19
C ARG A 140 1.50 13.33 1.54
N TYR A 141 0.34 13.33 2.18
CA TYR A 141 -0.80 14.17 1.85
C TYR A 141 -0.75 15.44 2.70
N ILE A 142 -0.57 16.57 2.07
CA ILE A 142 -0.57 17.87 2.74
C ILE A 142 -1.96 18.49 2.54
N THR A 143 -2.72 18.61 3.61
CA THR A 143 -4.06 19.17 3.57
C THR A 143 -4.04 20.69 3.46
N ALA A 144 -5.05 21.26 2.80
CA ALA A 144 -5.25 22.70 2.82
C ALA A 144 -5.59 23.17 4.24
N MET A 145 -4.89 24.22 4.71
CA MET A 145 -5.03 24.76 6.06
C MET A 145 -6.17 25.80 6.15
N PRO A 146 -6.82 25.95 7.33
CA PRO A 146 -7.77 27.04 7.55
C PRO A 146 -7.17 28.41 7.27
N GLN A 147 -7.86 29.24 6.46
CA GLN A 147 -7.46 30.59 6.06
C GLN A 147 -8.20 31.64 6.88
N PHE A 148 -7.52 32.76 7.22
CA PHE A 148 -8.05 33.82 8.08
C PHE A 148 -8.72 34.97 7.31
N ASP A 149 -8.45 35.07 6.00
CA ASP A 149 -8.72 36.27 5.22
C ASP A 149 -10.14 36.27 4.63
N GLU A 150 -10.64 35.12 4.18
CA GLU A 150 -11.91 35.05 3.47
C GLU A 150 -12.72 33.79 3.77
N PHE A 151 -14.01 33.93 3.63
CA PHE A 151 -14.93 32.81 3.63
C PHE A 151 -14.88 32.12 2.26
N GLU A 152 -14.56 30.85 2.26
CA GLU A 152 -14.52 30.03 1.06
C GLU A 152 -15.45 28.83 1.23
N GLY A 153 -16.05 28.42 0.15
CA GLY A 153 -16.78 27.16 0.08
C GLY A 153 -16.62 26.51 -1.28
N ASN A 154 -16.62 25.21 -1.31
CA ASN A 154 -16.68 24.43 -2.54
C ASN A 154 -17.68 23.30 -2.40
N VAL A 155 -18.48 23.08 -3.45
CA VAL A 155 -19.33 21.91 -3.61
C VAL A 155 -18.98 21.25 -4.93
N THR A 156 -18.64 19.98 -4.90
CA THR A 156 -18.44 19.16 -6.11
C THR A 156 -19.39 17.98 -6.10
N VAL A 157 -20.09 17.79 -7.22
CA VAL A 157 -20.94 16.62 -7.46
C VAL A 157 -20.44 15.92 -8.70
N GLU A 158 -20.21 14.63 -8.60
CA GLU A 158 -19.77 13.79 -9.70
C GLU A 158 -20.73 12.62 -9.89
N VAL A 159 -20.98 12.27 -11.13
CA VAL A 159 -21.68 11.05 -11.53
C VAL A 159 -20.74 10.26 -12.43
N LEU A 160 -20.55 9.00 -12.14
CA LEU A 160 -19.66 8.12 -12.89
C LEU A 160 -20.43 6.91 -13.45
N ASP A 161 -20.09 6.55 -14.68
CA ASP A 161 -20.57 5.36 -15.40
C ASP A 161 -19.37 4.45 -15.66
N LYS A 162 -19.32 3.35 -14.94
CA LYS A 162 -18.26 2.34 -15.06
C LYS A 162 -18.75 1.24 -15.96
N LYS A 163 -18.02 1.01 -17.06
CA LYS A 163 -18.37 -0.09 -17.95
C LYS A 163 -18.36 -1.43 -17.19
N LEU A 164 -19.36 -2.27 -17.46
CA LEU A 164 -19.64 -3.55 -16.78
C LEU A 164 -20.34 -3.43 -15.41
N ALA A 165 -20.46 -2.26 -14.82
CA ALA A 165 -21.34 -2.06 -13.68
C ALA A 165 -22.80 -1.99 -14.13
N ASP A 166 -23.71 -2.49 -13.32
CA ASP A 166 -25.16 -2.39 -13.57
C ASP A 166 -25.72 -1.03 -13.07
N ASP A 167 -25.03 -0.38 -12.12
CA ASP A 167 -25.40 0.90 -11.51
C ASP A 167 -24.40 2.02 -11.83
N THR A 168 -24.81 3.26 -11.62
CA THR A 168 -23.95 4.45 -11.73
C THR A 168 -23.47 4.88 -10.35
N GLY A 169 -22.19 5.26 -10.23
CA GLY A 169 -21.65 5.82 -9.00
C GLY A 169 -21.90 7.32 -8.87
N THR A 170 -21.81 7.81 -7.65
CA THR A 170 -21.93 9.24 -7.33
C THR A 170 -20.94 9.65 -6.25
N ASN A 171 -20.33 10.83 -6.41
CA ASN A 171 -19.47 11.43 -5.39
C ASN A 171 -19.99 12.83 -5.05
N TYR A 172 -20.02 13.14 -3.76
CA TYR A 172 -20.41 14.44 -3.22
C TYR A 172 -19.28 14.94 -2.33
N ASN A 173 -18.75 16.11 -2.64
CA ASN A 173 -17.69 16.72 -1.85
C ASN A 173 -18.11 18.14 -1.45
N LEU A 174 -17.84 18.48 -0.20
CA LEU A 174 -18.13 19.79 0.38
C LEU A 174 -16.91 20.27 1.18
N MET A 175 -16.49 21.50 0.95
CA MET A 175 -15.51 22.20 1.76
C MET A 175 -16.07 23.56 2.20
N LEU A 176 -15.82 23.95 3.45
CA LEU A 176 -16.12 25.27 4.01
C LEU A 176 -14.93 25.76 4.81
N ASN A 177 -14.40 26.94 4.45
CA ASN A 177 -13.43 27.71 5.25
C ASN A 177 -14.13 28.91 5.87
N VAL A 178 -14.09 29.02 7.18
CA VAL A 178 -14.77 30.08 7.93
C VAL A 178 -13.76 30.83 8.77
N PRO A 179 -13.37 32.06 8.41
CA PRO A 179 -12.61 32.95 9.28
C PRO A 179 -13.52 33.44 10.41
N ILE A 180 -13.22 33.02 11.63
CA ILE A 180 -14.02 33.41 12.83
C ILE A 180 -13.51 34.74 13.38
N SER A 181 -12.20 34.96 13.27
CA SER A 181 -11.54 36.24 13.62
C SER A 181 -10.22 36.34 12.83
N GLU A 182 -9.54 37.48 12.98
CA GLU A 182 -8.21 37.70 12.38
C GLU A 182 -7.15 36.64 12.79
N ASN A 183 -7.40 35.92 13.87
CA ASN A 183 -6.47 34.95 14.45
C ASN A 183 -7.03 33.54 14.58
N PHE A 184 -8.29 33.34 14.23
CA PHE A 184 -8.94 32.03 14.40
C PHE A 184 -9.82 31.71 13.21
N ALA A 185 -9.55 30.56 12.59
CA ALA A 185 -10.29 30.03 11.45
C ALA A 185 -10.64 28.55 11.62
N MET A 186 -11.66 28.13 10.93
CA MET A 186 -12.14 26.75 10.85
C MET A 186 -12.25 26.31 9.39
N ARG A 187 -11.84 25.10 9.09
CA ARG A 187 -12.06 24.44 7.80
C ARG A 187 -12.73 23.10 8.02
N ALA A 188 -13.82 22.86 7.33
CA ALA A 188 -14.60 21.64 7.40
C ALA A 188 -14.71 21.01 6.01
N VAL A 189 -14.49 19.71 5.93
CA VAL A 189 -14.57 18.92 4.69
C VAL A 189 -15.48 17.74 4.94
N TYR A 190 -16.32 17.44 3.97
CA TYR A 190 -17.11 16.22 3.91
C TYR A 190 -17.06 15.64 2.51
N THR A 191 -16.80 14.35 2.41
CA THR A 191 -16.86 13.58 1.18
C THR A 191 -17.74 12.37 1.38
N SER A 192 -18.50 12.01 0.36
CA SER A 192 -19.33 10.81 0.32
C SER A 192 -19.31 10.26 -1.08
N GLY A 193 -18.94 9.01 -1.26
CA GLY A 193 -18.79 8.39 -2.56
C GLY A 193 -19.33 6.98 -2.60
N GLU A 194 -20.05 6.66 -3.67
CA GLU A 194 -20.44 5.31 -4.04
C GLU A 194 -19.80 4.95 -5.38
N ASN A 195 -18.91 3.96 -5.36
CA ASN A 195 -18.20 3.46 -6.53
C ASN A 195 -18.75 2.07 -6.88
N PRO A 196 -19.48 1.88 -8.00
CA PRO A 196 -20.19 0.64 -8.29
C PRO A 196 -19.24 -0.51 -8.60
N GLY A 197 -19.57 -1.69 -8.09
CA GLY A 197 -18.90 -2.95 -8.37
C GLY A 197 -19.15 -3.44 -9.79
N ILE A 198 -18.21 -4.22 -10.29
CA ILE A 198 -18.27 -4.80 -11.64
C ILE A 198 -18.25 -6.34 -11.63
N TYR A 199 -17.94 -6.93 -10.49
CA TYR A 199 -17.75 -8.37 -10.42
C TYR A 199 -19.07 -9.11 -10.18
N GLN A 200 -19.17 -10.29 -10.75
CA GLN A 200 -20.33 -11.16 -10.61
C GLN A 200 -19.93 -12.44 -9.89
N ASN A 201 -20.55 -12.70 -8.74
CA ASN A 201 -20.51 -14.01 -8.11
C ASN A 201 -21.55 -14.92 -8.74
N VAL A 202 -21.10 -15.94 -9.47
CA VAL A 202 -21.98 -16.85 -10.22
C VAL A 202 -22.75 -17.77 -9.29
N ALA A 203 -22.21 -18.15 -8.13
CA ALA A 203 -22.86 -19.01 -7.15
C ALA A 203 -24.07 -18.33 -6.49
N THR A 204 -23.90 -17.08 -6.04
CA THR A 204 -24.98 -16.33 -5.38
C THR A 204 -25.86 -15.58 -6.38
N GLY A 205 -25.39 -15.40 -7.62
CA GLY A 205 -26.05 -14.64 -8.68
C GLY A 205 -25.91 -13.13 -8.54
N ARG A 206 -25.11 -12.65 -7.61
CA ARG A 206 -24.87 -11.24 -7.33
C ARG A 206 -23.94 -10.59 -8.36
N LYS A 207 -24.15 -9.32 -8.72
CA LYS A 207 -23.47 -8.65 -9.83
C LYS A 207 -22.82 -7.32 -9.47
N ASP A 208 -22.96 -6.87 -8.26
CA ASP A 208 -22.46 -5.60 -7.74
C ASP A 208 -21.27 -5.78 -6.80
N ILE A 209 -20.58 -6.91 -6.91
CA ILE A 209 -19.40 -7.21 -6.08
C ILE A 209 -18.26 -6.23 -6.43
N GLY A 210 -17.60 -5.71 -5.40
CA GLY A 210 -16.61 -4.64 -5.51
C GLY A 210 -17.20 -3.24 -5.47
N THR A 211 -18.51 -3.11 -5.10
CA THR A 211 -19.07 -1.81 -4.72
C THR A 211 -18.38 -1.30 -3.47
N GLN A 212 -18.08 -0.01 -3.48
CA GLN A 212 -17.42 0.67 -2.38
C GLN A 212 -18.19 1.93 -2.01
N ASP A 213 -18.55 2.01 -0.73
CA ASP A 213 -19.08 3.20 -0.10
C ASP A 213 -18.00 3.81 0.79
N ASP A 214 -17.75 5.11 0.67
CA ASP A 214 -16.67 5.80 1.38
C ASP A 214 -17.14 7.19 1.84
N ASP A 215 -17.30 7.35 3.14
CA ASP A 215 -17.68 8.61 3.78
C ASP A 215 -16.51 9.14 4.63
N GLU A 216 -16.08 10.37 4.41
CA GLU A 216 -15.05 11.02 5.22
C GLU A 216 -15.47 12.43 5.63
N TYR A 217 -15.19 12.80 6.86
CA TYR A 217 -15.28 14.17 7.32
C TYR A 217 -14.04 14.58 8.10
N ARG A 218 -13.59 15.82 7.81
CA ARG A 218 -12.42 16.43 8.43
C ARG A 218 -12.77 17.82 8.93
N LEU A 219 -12.46 18.08 10.19
CA LEU A 219 -12.60 19.37 10.84
C LEU A 219 -11.24 19.87 11.31
N MET A 220 -10.85 21.06 10.87
CA MET A 220 -9.61 21.70 11.29
C MET A 220 -9.91 23.05 11.95
N LEU A 221 -9.21 23.32 13.04
CA LEU A 221 -9.25 24.58 13.76
C LEU A 221 -7.85 25.16 13.84
N ARG A 222 -7.66 26.37 13.35
CA ARG A 222 -6.36 27.05 13.37
C ARG A 222 -6.42 28.35 14.16
N TYR A 223 -5.44 28.53 15.02
CA TYR A 223 -5.24 29.78 15.77
C TYR A 223 -3.82 30.28 15.54
N GLN A 224 -3.69 31.51 15.04
CA GLN A 224 -2.39 32.13 14.81
C GLN A 224 -2.34 33.48 15.51
N ASN A 225 -1.28 33.74 16.30
CA ASN A 225 -1.08 35.03 16.93
C ASN A 225 0.41 35.33 17.09
N GLY A 226 0.92 36.23 16.25
CA GLY A 226 2.34 36.52 16.18
C GLY A 226 3.17 35.27 15.86
N PRO A 227 4.12 34.88 16.71
CA PRO A 227 4.98 33.72 16.44
C PRO A 227 4.33 32.35 16.72
N LEU A 228 3.12 32.33 17.25
CA LEU A 228 2.41 31.09 17.65
C LEU A 228 1.41 30.70 16.58
N ASP A 229 1.48 29.45 16.09
CA ASP A 229 0.49 28.80 15.24
C ASP A 229 0.04 27.48 15.88
N ILE A 230 -1.25 27.29 16.02
CA ILE A 230 -1.86 26.09 16.60
C ILE A 230 -2.87 25.55 15.60
N ASN A 231 -2.72 24.30 15.22
CA ASN A 231 -3.66 23.58 14.39
C ASN A 231 -4.17 22.32 15.11
N ALA A 232 -5.49 22.18 15.23
CA ALA A 232 -6.13 20.98 15.73
C ALA A 232 -6.99 20.37 14.61
N MET A 233 -6.90 19.07 14.43
CA MET A 233 -7.64 18.33 13.40
C MET A 233 -8.35 17.13 14.02
N TYR A 234 -9.57 16.91 13.57
CA TYR A 234 -10.30 15.67 13.73
C TYR A 234 -10.76 15.20 12.35
N MET A 235 -10.48 13.93 12.05
CA MET A 235 -10.93 13.27 10.84
C MET A 235 -11.54 11.92 11.21
N LYS A 236 -12.60 11.54 10.51
CA LYS A 236 -13.15 10.19 10.57
C LYS A 236 -13.51 9.74 9.16
N ARG A 237 -13.22 8.48 8.85
CA ARG A 237 -13.57 7.81 7.62
C ARG A 237 -14.28 6.50 7.95
N ASP A 238 -15.40 6.28 7.27
CA ASP A 238 -16.17 5.05 7.30
C ASP A 238 -16.19 4.50 5.86
N ARG A 239 -15.62 3.32 5.63
CA ARG A 239 -15.54 2.68 4.33
C ARG A 239 -16.12 1.28 4.39
N TYR A 240 -17.03 1.00 3.49
CA TYR A 240 -17.62 -0.31 3.30
C TYR A 240 -17.36 -0.82 1.89
N ASP A 241 -16.68 -1.97 1.77
CA ASP A 241 -16.46 -2.65 0.50
C ASP A 241 -17.32 -3.92 0.46
N PHE A 242 -18.18 -4.01 -0.55
CA PHE A 242 -18.99 -5.17 -0.79
C PHE A 242 -18.26 -6.12 -1.76
N GLY A 243 -17.60 -7.14 -1.19
CA GLY A 243 -16.72 -8.06 -1.90
C GLY A 243 -15.35 -7.48 -2.23
N GLN A 244 -14.40 -8.37 -2.46
CA GLN A 244 -13.04 -7.97 -2.81
C GLN A 244 -12.93 -7.55 -4.27
N LYS A 245 -12.22 -6.47 -4.54
CA LYS A 245 -11.92 -5.96 -5.89
C LYS A 245 -10.99 -6.87 -6.70
N GLU A 246 -10.42 -7.90 -6.07
CA GLU A 246 -9.25 -8.63 -6.57
C GLU A 246 -9.53 -10.09 -6.95
N LYS A 247 -10.77 -10.53 -6.88
CA LYS A 247 -11.11 -11.92 -7.21
C LYS A 247 -11.57 -12.10 -8.64
N GLY A 248 -10.59 -12.31 -9.52
CA GLY A 248 -10.83 -13.11 -10.71
C GLY A 248 -10.37 -14.55 -10.42
N ASN A 249 -11.21 -15.54 -10.54
CA ASN A 249 -10.74 -16.93 -10.62
C ASN A 249 -9.88 -17.06 -11.87
N ALA A 250 -8.56 -17.15 -11.68
CA ALA A 250 -7.63 -17.48 -12.76
C ALA A 250 -7.65 -18.97 -13.12
N ASP A 251 -8.65 -19.67 -12.65
CA ASP A 251 -8.79 -21.09 -12.95
C ASP A 251 -9.05 -21.26 -14.42
N LYS A 252 -8.04 -21.78 -15.11
CA LYS A 252 -8.18 -22.22 -16.49
C LYS A 252 -9.33 -23.21 -16.55
N PRO A 253 -10.39 -22.95 -17.32
CA PRO A 253 -11.41 -23.97 -17.57
C PRO A 253 -10.72 -25.21 -18.13
N GLY A 254 -10.71 -26.30 -17.39
CA GLY A 254 -10.17 -27.58 -17.82
C GLY A 254 -8.91 -28.09 -17.12
N SER A 255 -8.37 -27.40 -16.16
CA SER A 255 -7.42 -27.99 -15.20
C SER A 255 -8.16 -28.66 -14.02
N ALA A 256 -9.19 -29.46 -14.33
CA ALA A 256 -9.62 -30.47 -13.40
C ALA A 256 -8.45 -31.45 -13.27
N ASP A 257 -7.69 -31.22 -12.32
CA ASP A 257 -6.61 -32.10 -11.98
C ASP A 257 -7.25 -33.39 -11.50
N ILE A 258 -6.94 -34.52 -12.08
CA ILE A 258 -7.55 -35.81 -11.88
C ILE A 258 -6.88 -36.49 -10.68
N VAL A 259 -7.60 -36.78 -9.61
CA VAL A 259 -7.08 -37.57 -8.48
C VAL A 259 -6.49 -38.86 -9.06
N ASP A 260 -5.22 -39.15 -8.80
CA ASP A 260 -4.69 -40.47 -9.12
C ASP A 260 -5.49 -41.51 -8.31
N PRO A 261 -6.34 -42.32 -8.96
CA PRO A 261 -7.18 -43.30 -8.26
C PRO A 261 -6.38 -44.37 -7.55
N ASN A 262 -5.06 -44.38 -7.70
CA ASN A 262 -4.15 -45.29 -7.02
C ASN A 262 -3.46 -44.65 -5.80
N CYS A 263 -3.79 -43.43 -5.47
CA CYS A 263 -3.26 -42.76 -4.29
C CYS A 263 -3.92 -43.35 -3.04
N THR A 264 -3.18 -44.13 -2.30
CA THR A 264 -3.61 -44.63 -0.99
C THR A 264 -3.14 -43.69 0.08
N TYR A 265 -4.08 -43.15 0.85
CA TYR A 265 -3.82 -42.26 1.96
C TYR A 265 -2.95 -42.93 3.02
N ASP A 266 -1.73 -42.44 3.22
CA ASP A 266 -0.89 -42.71 4.37
C ASP A 266 -0.49 -41.35 4.99
N ALA A 267 -0.43 -41.26 6.29
CA ALA A 267 -0.06 -40.02 7.02
C ALA A 267 1.32 -39.44 6.60
N SER A 268 2.10 -40.21 5.86
CA SER A 268 3.36 -39.79 5.25
C SER A 268 3.22 -38.80 4.06
N TRP A 269 2.03 -38.71 3.46
CA TRP A 269 1.79 -37.81 2.32
C TRP A 269 1.92 -36.31 2.68
N TYR A 270 1.78 -35.95 3.95
CA TYR A 270 1.96 -34.58 4.43
C TYR A 270 3.40 -34.07 4.19
N TYR A 271 4.36 -34.99 4.03
CA TYR A 271 5.78 -34.69 3.95
C TYR A 271 6.49 -35.17 2.68
N GLY A 272 5.81 -35.26 1.56
CA GLY A 272 6.54 -35.42 0.30
C GLY A 272 6.29 -36.67 -0.51
N ASP A 273 5.11 -37.27 -0.46
CA ASP A 273 4.79 -38.35 -1.37
C ASP A 273 4.18 -37.84 -2.69
N THR A 274 4.40 -38.63 -3.74
CA THR A 274 4.13 -38.38 -5.15
C THR A 274 2.65 -38.36 -5.55
N CYS A 275 1.75 -38.21 -4.61
CA CYS A 275 0.34 -38.02 -4.88
C CYS A 275 0.11 -36.57 -5.31
N THR A 276 0.02 -36.33 -6.59
CA THR A 276 -0.42 -35.03 -7.11
C THR A 276 -1.88 -34.86 -6.70
N ARG A 277 -2.13 -34.01 -5.75
CA ARG A 277 -3.47 -33.56 -5.39
C ARG A 277 -4.01 -32.69 -6.50
N LEU A 278 -5.17 -33.05 -6.85
CA LEU A 278 -6.02 -32.41 -7.77
C LEU A 278 -7.12 -31.75 -6.98
N TYR A 279 -6.94 -30.48 -6.71
CA TYR A 279 -8.05 -29.67 -6.26
C TYR A 279 -8.97 -29.51 -7.46
N ALA A 280 -10.15 -30.10 -7.40
CA ALA A 280 -11.23 -29.58 -8.18
C ALA A 280 -11.33 -28.12 -7.77
N THR A 281 -11.01 -27.25 -8.69
CA THR A 281 -11.22 -25.83 -8.50
C THR A 281 -12.67 -25.63 -8.13
N ALA A 282 -12.95 -24.86 -7.09
CA ALA A 282 -14.28 -24.31 -6.84
C ALA A 282 -14.65 -23.35 -7.99
N GLY A 283 -14.51 -23.82 -9.21
CA GLY A 283 -14.82 -23.15 -10.43
C GLY A 283 -16.13 -23.72 -10.92
N GLY A 284 -17.24 -23.17 -10.49
CA GLY A 284 -18.49 -23.38 -11.20
C GLY A 284 -18.25 -23.12 -12.70
N ASP A 285 -19.05 -23.70 -13.57
CA ASP A 285 -18.94 -23.49 -15.03
C ASP A 285 -19.07 -21.99 -15.36
N LEU A 286 -17.95 -21.31 -15.46
CA LEU A 286 -17.86 -19.91 -15.90
C LEU A 286 -17.96 -19.80 -17.42
N SER A 287 -18.19 -20.93 -18.14
CA SER A 287 -18.41 -20.91 -19.58
C SER A 287 -19.69 -20.14 -19.88
N GLY A 288 -19.57 -19.04 -20.56
CA GLY A 288 -20.67 -18.12 -20.88
C GLY A 288 -20.71 -16.84 -20.10
N TYR A 289 -19.80 -16.66 -19.16
CA TYR A 289 -19.57 -15.41 -18.42
C TYR A 289 -18.30 -14.71 -18.91
N ASP A 290 -18.21 -13.40 -18.69
CA ASP A 290 -16.98 -12.66 -18.88
C ASP A 290 -16.03 -13.00 -17.72
N GLN A 291 -15.00 -13.81 -17.99
CA GLN A 291 -14.06 -14.30 -16.98
C GLN A 291 -13.21 -13.19 -16.34
N SER A 292 -13.19 -11.99 -16.91
CA SER A 292 -12.51 -10.84 -16.30
C SER A 292 -13.28 -10.20 -15.14
N VAL A 293 -14.56 -10.60 -14.96
CA VAL A 293 -15.43 -10.07 -13.91
C VAL A 293 -16.26 -11.13 -13.20
N ALA A 294 -16.35 -12.34 -13.74
CA ALA A 294 -17.10 -13.43 -13.12
C ALA A 294 -16.19 -14.29 -12.24
N PHE A 295 -16.67 -14.62 -11.07
CA PHE A 295 -16.02 -15.56 -10.16
C PHE A 295 -17.06 -16.43 -9.44
N TYR A 296 -16.60 -17.42 -8.73
CA TYR A 296 -17.43 -18.33 -7.95
C TYR A 296 -16.99 -18.27 -6.48
N SER A 297 -17.89 -17.91 -5.58
CA SER A 297 -17.69 -17.94 -4.14
C SER A 297 -19.00 -18.36 -3.47
N PHE A 298 -18.94 -19.15 -2.41
CA PHE A 298 -20.14 -19.61 -1.70
C PHE A 298 -20.81 -18.50 -0.92
N THR A 299 -20.02 -17.54 -0.43
CA THR A 299 -20.51 -16.36 0.29
C THR A 299 -20.16 -15.08 -0.45
N ASP A 300 -20.91 -14.01 -0.20
CA ASP A 300 -20.57 -12.69 -0.64
C ASP A 300 -19.73 -12.03 0.47
N GLU A 301 -18.51 -11.71 0.16
CA GLU A 301 -17.55 -11.14 1.12
C GLU A 301 -17.88 -9.70 1.46
N THR A 302 -17.49 -9.27 2.66
CA THR A 302 -17.64 -7.88 3.10
C THR A 302 -16.38 -7.39 3.80
N TYR A 303 -16.10 -6.10 3.67
CA TYR A 303 -15.01 -5.43 4.35
C TYR A 303 -15.49 -4.06 4.83
N ASP A 304 -15.54 -3.86 6.15
CA ASP A 304 -15.95 -2.62 6.81
C ASP A 304 -14.74 -2.06 7.56
N VAL A 305 -14.35 -0.83 7.25
CA VAL A 305 -13.23 -0.14 7.85
C VAL A 305 -13.67 1.19 8.40
N GLN A 306 -13.39 1.40 9.65
CA GLN A 306 -13.54 2.70 10.29
C GLN A 306 -12.17 3.20 10.74
N SER A 307 -11.88 4.46 10.48
CA SER A 307 -10.66 5.07 11.00
C SER A 307 -10.90 6.49 11.48
N SER A 308 -10.20 6.88 12.52
CA SER A 308 -10.24 8.26 13.01
C SER A 308 -8.85 8.79 13.35
N VAL A 309 -8.67 10.09 13.18
CA VAL A 309 -7.46 10.82 13.56
C VAL A 309 -7.85 12.02 14.39
N THR A 310 -7.25 12.15 15.56
CA THR A 310 -7.27 13.38 16.35
C THR A 310 -5.85 13.90 16.48
N SER A 311 -5.60 15.15 16.11
CA SER A 311 -4.26 15.70 16.21
C SER A 311 -4.22 17.15 16.68
N LEU A 312 -3.10 17.52 17.29
CA LEU A 312 -2.76 18.86 17.72
C LEU A 312 -1.32 19.15 17.32
N THR A 313 -1.13 20.17 16.48
CA THR A 313 0.17 20.70 16.10
C THR A 313 0.32 22.13 16.68
N ILE A 314 1.38 22.35 17.41
CA ILE A 314 1.74 23.67 17.97
C ILE A 314 3.11 24.05 17.41
N GLU A 315 3.17 25.16 16.71
CA GLU A 315 4.41 25.75 16.20
C GLU A 315 4.65 27.10 16.83
N TYR A 316 5.91 27.36 17.19
CA TYR A 316 6.35 28.64 17.70
C TYR A 316 7.64 29.09 17.05
N ASP A 317 7.62 30.29 16.44
CA ASP A 317 8.78 30.92 15.82
C ASP A 317 9.58 31.72 16.86
N PHE A 318 10.84 31.29 17.08
CA PHE A 318 11.80 31.95 17.98
C PHE A 318 12.74 32.95 17.26
N GLU A 319 12.37 33.38 16.04
CA GLU A 319 13.16 34.27 15.16
C GLU A 319 14.38 33.60 14.50
N THR A 320 15.07 32.70 15.17
CA THR A 320 16.27 32.00 14.66
C THR A 320 16.06 30.51 14.48
N PHE A 321 15.01 29.98 15.04
CA PHE A 321 14.55 28.59 14.89
C PHE A 321 13.06 28.51 15.18
N THR A 322 12.41 27.50 14.65
CA THR A 322 11.04 27.09 15.02
C THR A 322 11.08 25.92 15.97
N GLY A 323 10.12 25.88 16.90
CA GLY A 323 9.81 24.71 17.71
C GLY A 323 8.43 24.19 17.35
N MET A 324 8.31 22.88 17.10
CA MET A 324 7.05 22.23 16.74
C MET A 324 6.77 21.06 17.68
N LEU A 325 5.57 21.01 18.22
CA LEU A 325 5.04 19.89 18.99
C LEU A 325 3.86 19.28 18.21
N ILE A 326 3.90 17.98 17.97
CA ILE A 326 2.84 17.20 17.34
C ILE A 326 2.38 16.15 18.30
N LEU A 327 1.08 16.09 18.55
CA LEU A 327 0.40 15.03 19.28
C LEU A 327 -0.70 14.49 18.37
N ALA A 328 -0.73 13.19 18.14
CA ALA A 328 -1.74 12.56 17.31
C ALA A 328 -2.13 11.20 17.86
N ASP A 329 -3.40 10.91 17.72
CA ASP A 329 -4.04 9.64 18.03
C ASP A 329 -4.75 9.17 16.76
N TYR A 330 -4.49 7.95 16.34
CA TYR A 330 -5.06 7.31 15.15
C TYR A 330 -5.68 5.98 15.55
N ASP A 331 -6.98 5.87 15.41
CA ASP A 331 -7.74 4.64 15.61
C ASP A 331 -8.11 4.00 14.27
N TYR A 332 -8.11 2.70 14.24
CA TYR A 332 -8.44 1.90 13.07
C TYR A 332 -9.15 0.63 13.50
N ASP A 333 -10.38 0.48 13.02
CA ASP A 333 -11.24 -0.68 13.26
C ASP A 333 -11.57 -1.32 11.92
N ASP A 334 -11.42 -2.63 11.81
CA ASP A 334 -11.84 -3.37 10.63
C ASP A 334 -12.62 -4.63 10.99
N PHE A 335 -13.60 -4.88 10.15
CA PHE A 335 -14.36 -6.12 10.10
C PHE A 335 -14.21 -6.72 8.70
N TYR A 336 -13.87 -7.99 8.64
CA TYR A 336 -13.63 -8.69 7.41
C TYR A 336 -14.27 -10.08 7.44
N GLU A 337 -15.10 -10.36 6.43
CA GLU A 337 -15.72 -11.66 6.21
C GLU A 337 -15.32 -12.16 4.82
N THR A 338 -14.69 -13.30 4.75
CA THR A 338 -14.19 -13.87 3.50
C THR A 338 -14.45 -15.35 3.39
N ASP A 339 -14.68 -15.79 2.17
CA ASP A 339 -14.85 -17.18 1.80
C ASP A 339 -13.51 -17.83 1.46
N TRP A 340 -13.06 -18.74 2.30
CA TRP A 340 -11.87 -19.57 2.07
C TRP A 340 -12.20 -20.96 1.56
N SER A 341 -13.48 -21.23 1.25
CA SER A 341 -13.94 -22.51 0.71
C SER A 341 -13.20 -22.89 -0.57
N ARG A 342 -12.80 -24.13 -0.68
CA ARG A 342 -11.82 -24.55 -1.69
C ARG A 342 -12.26 -25.68 -2.59
N ILE A 343 -13.44 -26.28 -2.38
CA ILE A 343 -13.80 -27.53 -3.02
C ILE A 343 -15.15 -27.41 -3.72
N ASP A 344 -15.17 -27.74 -5.01
CA ASP A 344 -16.38 -28.08 -5.77
C ASP A 344 -16.39 -29.60 -5.99
N THR A 345 -16.93 -30.30 -5.02
CA THR A 345 -17.42 -31.67 -5.19
C THR A 345 -18.81 -31.69 -4.61
N ASP A 346 -19.59 -32.78 -4.90
CA ASP A 346 -20.92 -32.97 -4.31
C ASP A 346 -20.94 -32.94 -2.76
N ASP A 347 -19.75 -32.77 -2.14
CA ASP A 347 -19.52 -32.65 -0.70
C ASP A 347 -19.07 -31.20 -0.40
N LEU A 348 -20.02 -30.35 -0.03
CA LEU A 348 -19.84 -28.93 0.19
C LEU A 348 -19.06 -28.66 1.46
N TYR A 349 -17.96 -27.90 1.33
CA TYR A 349 -17.16 -27.43 2.44
C TYR A 349 -17.13 -25.89 2.42
N ILE A 350 -17.72 -25.26 3.42
CA ILE A 350 -17.71 -23.81 3.60
C ILE A 350 -16.70 -23.49 4.67
N ASP A 351 -15.72 -22.70 4.30
CA ASP A 351 -14.68 -22.16 5.17
C ASP A 351 -14.80 -20.63 5.16
N GLU A 352 -15.43 -20.10 6.20
CA GLU A 352 -15.66 -18.68 6.37
C GLU A 352 -14.69 -18.14 7.42
N LEU A 353 -13.93 -17.12 7.04
CA LEU A 353 -13.08 -16.38 7.96
C LEU A 353 -13.80 -15.11 8.36
N ILE A 354 -14.06 -14.96 9.63
CA ILE A 354 -14.50 -13.71 10.26
C ILE A 354 -13.33 -13.12 11.05
N TYR A 355 -13.04 -11.89 10.77
CA TYR A 355 -11.92 -11.17 11.35
C TYR A 355 -12.39 -9.82 11.85
N THR A 356 -12.08 -9.48 13.09
CA THR A 356 -12.28 -8.15 13.67
C THR A 356 -10.99 -7.67 14.29
N SER A 357 -10.62 -6.44 14.03
CA SER A 357 -9.44 -5.82 14.62
C SER A 357 -9.76 -4.39 15.07
N GLU A 358 -9.31 -4.05 16.24
CA GLU A 358 -9.25 -2.68 16.73
C GLU A 358 -7.79 -2.35 17.00
N SER A 359 -7.27 -1.30 16.42
CA SER A 359 -5.88 -0.89 16.61
C SER A 359 -5.77 0.61 16.74
N GLY A 360 -4.81 1.06 17.53
CA GLY A 360 -4.53 2.47 17.76
C GLY A 360 -3.05 2.79 17.61
N ARG A 361 -2.76 4.03 17.27
CA ARG A 361 -1.41 4.55 17.21
C ARG A 361 -1.33 5.96 17.81
N ASP A 362 -0.70 6.06 18.95
CA ASP A 362 -0.30 7.33 19.54
C ASP A 362 1.02 7.82 18.91
N THR A 363 1.09 9.08 18.52
CA THR A 363 2.31 9.71 18.00
C THR A 363 2.60 11.02 18.72
N GLN A 364 3.85 11.19 19.13
CA GLN A 364 4.37 12.39 19.78
C GLN A 364 5.68 12.78 19.09
N GLU A 365 5.78 14.00 18.61
CA GLU A 365 7.01 14.55 18.06
C GLU A 365 7.27 15.95 18.62
N LEU A 366 8.48 16.17 19.10
CA LEU A 366 8.98 17.49 19.46
C LEU A 366 10.21 17.80 18.61
N ARG A 367 10.13 18.85 17.80
CA ARG A 367 11.16 19.20 16.82
C ARG A 367 11.54 20.67 16.93
N PHE A 368 12.82 20.94 16.73
CA PHE A 368 13.37 22.29 16.56
C PHE A 368 14.15 22.34 15.26
N SER A 369 13.91 23.37 14.45
CA SER A 369 14.56 23.58 13.14
C SER A 369 15.01 25.03 12.98
N SER A 370 16.23 25.22 12.50
CA SER A 370 16.76 26.56 12.22
C SER A 370 15.98 27.27 11.12
N THR A 371 15.81 28.60 11.24
CA THR A 371 15.13 29.48 10.27
C THR A 371 16.02 30.59 9.72
N THR A 372 17.31 30.61 10.05
CA THR A 372 18.24 31.63 9.61
C THR A 372 18.77 31.32 8.20
N ASP A 373 19.01 32.36 7.39
CA ASP A 373 19.64 32.25 6.06
C ASP A 373 21.15 31.98 6.10
N GLY A 374 21.67 31.46 7.21
CA GLY A 374 23.10 31.23 7.40
C GLY A 374 23.58 29.95 6.69
N PRO A 375 24.88 29.76 6.52
CA PRO A 375 25.46 28.59 5.89
C PRO A 375 25.30 27.30 6.73
N PHE A 376 24.83 27.44 7.96
CA PHE A 376 24.63 26.34 8.89
C PHE A 376 23.14 26.20 9.24
N GLN A 377 22.54 25.13 8.79
CA GLN A 377 21.16 24.79 9.09
C GLN A 377 21.12 23.50 9.90
N TRP A 378 20.10 23.35 10.74
CA TRP A 378 19.98 22.18 11.58
C TRP A 378 18.52 21.88 11.92
N THR A 379 18.24 20.60 12.13
CA THR A 379 17.00 20.09 12.70
C THR A 379 17.36 19.08 13.78
N VAL A 380 16.68 19.11 14.93
CA VAL A 380 16.76 18.08 15.97
C VAL A 380 15.36 17.76 16.48
N GLY A 381 15.10 16.49 16.76
CA GLY A 381 13.79 16.07 17.23
C GLY A 381 13.84 14.85 18.14
N TYR A 382 12.77 14.72 18.89
CA TYR A 382 12.39 13.55 19.63
C TYR A 382 11.07 13.03 19.05
N PHE A 383 11.01 11.74 18.82
CA PHE A 383 9.86 11.05 18.25
C PHE A 383 9.49 9.85 19.12
N LYS A 384 8.22 9.65 19.35
CA LYS A 384 7.67 8.46 19.99
C LYS A 384 6.40 8.06 19.30
N THR A 385 6.27 6.79 18.98
CA THR A 385 5.01 6.19 18.55
C THR A 385 4.77 4.91 19.32
N GLU A 386 3.53 4.73 19.75
CA GLU A 386 3.03 3.55 20.43
C GLU A 386 1.89 3.00 19.58
N TYR A 387 2.02 1.76 19.14
CA TYR A 387 1.00 1.05 18.38
C TYR A 387 0.51 -0.12 19.20
N ALA A 388 -0.78 -0.23 19.38
CA ALA A 388 -1.39 -1.33 20.10
C ALA A 388 -2.65 -1.83 19.39
N HIS A 389 -2.84 -3.14 19.41
CA HIS A 389 -4.16 -3.75 19.18
C HIS A 389 -4.92 -3.86 20.49
N ASP A 390 -6.24 -3.61 20.44
CA ASP A 390 -7.10 -3.86 21.58
C ASP A 390 -7.02 -5.33 22.02
N PRO A 391 -7.00 -5.61 23.32
CA PRO A 391 -6.91 -6.95 23.88
C PRO A 391 -8.14 -7.85 23.69
N ASN A 392 -8.98 -7.63 22.70
CA ASN A 392 -10.14 -8.47 22.41
C ASN A 392 -10.18 -8.96 20.96
N TYR A 393 -9.06 -8.87 20.27
CA TYR A 393 -8.93 -9.33 18.91
C TYR A 393 -9.16 -10.84 18.79
N VAL A 394 -10.17 -11.22 18.03
CA VAL A 394 -10.53 -12.61 17.76
C VAL A 394 -10.44 -12.89 16.27
N THR A 395 -9.62 -13.85 15.91
CA THR A 395 -9.68 -14.48 14.58
C THR A 395 -10.34 -15.84 14.76
N GLU A 396 -11.46 -16.07 14.13
CA GLU A 396 -12.19 -17.32 14.22
C GLU A 396 -12.48 -17.86 12.83
N TRP A 397 -12.13 -19.12 12.63
CA TRP A 397 -12.41 -19.87 11.42
C TRP A 397 -13.50 -20.88 11.77
N GLU A 398 -14.66 -20.76 11.16
CA GLU A 398 -15.80 -21.63 11.40
C GLU A 398 -15.99 -22.58 10.21
N TYR A 399 -16.01 -23.88 10.49
CA TYR A 399 -16.32 -24.94 9.53
C TYR A 399 -17.76 -25.36 9.73
N THR A 400 -18.67 -24.93 8.85
CA THR A 400 -20.11 -24.94 9.10
C THR A 400 -20.86 -26.21 8.70
N ASP A 401 -20.22 -27.25 8.12
CA ASP A 401 -20.91 -28.44 7.65
C ASP A 401 -20.41 -29.73 8.30
N ALA A 402 -21.33 -30.70 8.42
CA ALA A 402 -21.03 -32.05 8.91
C ALA A 402 -20.00 -32.77 8.01
N ASP A 403 -19.93 -32.39 6.73
CA ASP A 403 -18.96 -32.89 5.76
C ASP A 403 -17.59 -32.23 5.90
N GLY A 404 -17.47 -31.06 6.55
CA GLY A 404 -16.22 -30.46 6.99
C GLY A 404 -15.42 -31.37 7.92
N LEU A 405 -16.07 -32.27 8.58
CA LEU A 405 -15.43 -33.33 9.37
C LEU A 405 -14.69 -34.37 8.50
N ASP A 406 -15.09 -34.58 7.27
CA ASP A 406 -14.37 -35.42 6.31
C ASP A 406 -13.07 -34.74 5.84
N TYR A 407 -13.04 -33.40 5.78
CA TYR A 407 -11.82 -32.66 5.51
C TYR A 407 -10.76 -32.83 6.59
N LEU A 408 -11.14 -32.89 7.85
CA LEU A 408 -10.21 -33.20 8.94
C LEU A 408 -9.71 -34.62 8.89
N GLY A 409 -10.56 -35.55 8.51
CA GLY A 409 -10.17 -36.92 8.16
C GLY A 409 -9.16 -36.90 7.00
N TYR A 410 -9.44 -36.10 6.00
CA TYR A 410 -8.60 -35.87 4.85
C TYR A 410 -7.24 -35.16 5.23
N MET A 411 -7.22 -34.26 6.19
CA MET A 411 -5.99 -33.62 6.72
C MET A 411 -5.16 -34.55 7.62
N GLY A 412 -5.53 -35.82 7.76
CA GLY A 412 -4.76 -36.81 8.52
C GLY A 412 -5.08 -36.87 10.02
N PHE A 413 -6.04 -36.09 10.50
CA PHE A 413 -6.47 -36.14 11.90
C PHE A 413 -7.16 -37.49 12.23
N SER A 414 -7.65 -38.18 11.23
CA SER A 414 -8.22 -39.53 11.37
C SER A 414 -7.21 -40.62 11.71
N SER A 415 -5.94 -40.44 11.38
CA SER A 415 -4.93 -41.49 11.55
C SER A 415 -4.43 -41.61 12.99
N HIS A 416 -4.61 -40.56 13.83
CA HIS A 416 -4.18 -40.62 15.22
C HIS A 416 -5.02 -41.51 16.12
N ASN A 417 -6.30 -41.81 15.74
CA ASN A 417 -7.22 -42.58 16.57
C ASN A 417 -7.97 -43.72 15.85
N GLY A 418 -7.50 -44.18 14.70
CA GLY A 418 -7.96 -45.43 14.10
C GLY A 418 -9.28 -45.39 13.34
N GLY A 419 -9.69 -44.26 12.83
CA GLY A 419 -10.88 -44.05 12.01
C GLY A 419 -11.69 -42.88 12.53
N TYR A 420 -12.00 -41.96 11.64
CA TYR A 420 -12.77 -40.77 11.95
C TYR A 420 -14.28 -41.10 11.91
N ASP A 421 -14.97 -40.92 13.03
CA ASP A 421 -16.43 -40.97 13.11
C ASP A 421 -16.89 -39.60 13.65
N PRO A 422 -17.50 -38.73 12.80
CA PRO A 422 -17.94 -37.41 13.21
C PRO A 422 -18.86 -37.42 14.43
N SER A 423 -19.66 -38.49 14.61
CA SER A 423 -20.55 -38.65 15.76
C SER A 423 -19.81 -38.98 17.06
N THR A 424 -18.53 -39.36 16.95
CA THR A 424 -17.68 -39.78 18.08
C THR A 424 -16.43 -38.90 18.25
N TYR A 425 -16.28 -37.85 17.44
CA TYR A 425 -15.24 -36.88 17.70
C TYR A 425 -15.59 -36.09 18.97
N ILE A 426 -15.40 -36.77 20.02
CA ILE A 426 -15.12 -36.21 21.31
C ILE A 426 -13.60 -36.04 21.26
N SER A 427 -13.07 -34.85 21.48
CA SER A 427 -11.66 -34.64 21.79
C SER A 427 -11.14 -35.88 22.49
N PRO A 428 -9.96 -36.44 22.18
CA PRO A 428 -9.41 -37.56 22.91
C PRO A 428 -9.41 -37.35 24.44
N TYR A 429 -9.72 -36.13 24.87
CA TYR A 429 -9.81 -35.67 26.24
C TYR A 429 -11.25 -35.45 26.76
N GLY A 430 -12.28 -35.72 25.95
CA GLY A 430 -13.68 -35.76 26.42
C GLY A 430 -14.41 -34.43 26.49
N ASP A 431 -13.90 -33.38 25.89
CA ASP A 431 -14.52 -32.07 25.91
C ASP A 431 -15.11 -31.68 24.55
N SER A 432 -16.31 -31.12 24.55
CA SER A 432 -17.02 -30.60 23.38
C SER A 432 -16.80 -29.13 23.14
N SER A 433 -15.78 -28.52 23.78
CA SER A 433 -15.47 -27.09 23.69
C SER A 433 -14.96 -26.60 22.35
N TYR A 434 -14.65 -27.53 21.42
CA TYR A 434 -14.28 -27.23 20.03
C TYR A 434 -15.45 -27.06 19.08
N LEU A 435 -16.67 -27.26 19.56
CA LEU A 435 -17.85 -27.05 18.76
C LEU A 435 -18.27 -25.59 18.94
N GLY A 436 -18.23 -24.78 17.91
CA GLY A 436 -18.82 -23.46 17.86
C GLY A 436 -20.30 -23.47 18.25
N TYR A 437 -20.89 -22.31 18.29
CA TYR A 437 -22.27 -22.09 18.78
C TYR A 437 -23.33 -23.00 18.14
N ASN A 438 -23.10 -23.47 16.92
CA ASN A 438 -24.00 -24.37 16.16
C ASN A 438 -23.48 -25.80 16.02
N GLY A 439 -22.44 -26.21 16.73
CA GLY A 439 -21.81 -27.51 16.58
C GLY A 439 -20.80 -27.60 15.44
N SER A 440 -20.42 -26.48 14.86
CA SER A 440 -19.33 -26.33 13.89
C SER A 440 -17.97 -26.53 14.54
N LEU A 441 -16.99 -26.98 13.77
CA LEU A 441 -15.61 -27.05 14.22
C LEU A 441 -14.98 -25.67 14.13
N VAL A 442 -14.33 -25.23 15.18
CA VAL A 442 -13.70 -23.92 15.27
C VAL A 442 -12.19 -24.05 15.45
N TYR A 443 -11.48 -23.18 14.76
CA TYR A 443 -10.09 -22.86 15.01
C TYR A 443 -9.98 -21.33 15.14
N GLY A 444 -9.20 -20.85 16.07
CA GLY A 444 -9.04 -19.41 16.20
C GLY A 444 -7.90 -19.02 17.10
N SER A 445 -7.71 -17.72 17.20
CA SER A 445 -6.80 -17.10 18.16
C SER A 445 -7.50 -15.97 18.89
N TYR A 446 -7.22 -15.87 20.17
CA TYR A 446 -7.59 -14.73 21.00
C TYR A 446 -6.34 -13.97 21.39
N THR A 447 -6.18 -12.77 20.86
CA THR A 447 -5.01 -11.92 21.13
C THR A 447 -5.26 -11.06 22.36
N TYR A 448 -4.37 -11.16 23.35
CA TYR A 448 -4.41 -10.35 24.58
C TYR A 448 -3.72 -9.01 24.38
N TYR A 449 -2.65 -8.98 23.62
CA TYR A 449 -1.99 -7.77 23.17
C TYR A 449 -1.07 -8.03 21.96
N THR A 450 -0.99 -7.05 21.12
CA THR A 450 0.10 -6.87 20.16
C THR A 450 0.49 -5.40 20.22
N TYR A 451 1.77 -5.11 20.33
CA TYR A 451 2.26 -3.74 20.28
C TYR A 451 3.55 -3.66 19.47
N ALA A 452 3.79 -2.49 18.90
CA ALA A 452 5.02 -2.14 18.20
C ALA A 452 5.32 -0.66 18.41
N ASP A 453 6.30 -0.38 19.25
CA ASP A 453 6.63 0.97 19.67
C ASP A 453 7.97 1.40 19.09
N GLU A 454 8.10 2.68 18.78
CA GLU A 454 9.37 3.30 18.41
C GLU A 454 9.59 4.55 19.24
N GLU A 455 10.76 4.66 19.87
CA GLU A 455 11.26 5.86 20.50
C GLU A 455 12.58 6.28 19.84
N ALA A 456 12.71 7.54 19.41
CA ALA A 456 13.89 7.97 18.68
C ALA A 456 14.30 9.40 18.95
N TYR A 457 15.61 9.63 18.90
CA TYR A 457 16.20 10.95 18.76
C TYR A 457 16.78 11.08 17.36
N TYR A 458 16.46 12.14 16.65
CA TYR A 458 16.93 12.35 15.30
C TYR A 458 17.40 13.77 15.07
N GLY A 459 18.19 13.97 14.04
CA GLY A 459 18.56 15.32 13.62
C GLY A 459 19.38 15.32 12.34
N SER A 460 19.51 16.49 11.75
CA SER A 460 20.35 16.76 10.59
C SER A 460 21.05 18.08 10.72
N ILE A 461 22.20 18.19 10.09
CA ILE A 461 23.00 19.40 9.97
C ILE A 461 23.35 19.56 8.50
N ASP A 462 23.04 20.74 7.96
CA ASP A 462 23.46 21.16 6.64
C ASP A 462 24.52 22.25 6.78
N TYR A 463 25.58 22.14 6.00
CA TYR A 463 26.64 23.14 5.91
C TYR A 463 26.90 23.53 4.46
N SER A 464 26.59 24.80 4.13
CA SER A 464 26.77 25.34 2.80
C SER A 464 28.04 26.17 2.72
N VAL A 465 28.87 25.93 1.72
CA VAL A 465 30.07 26.68 1.43
C VAL A 465 30.24 26.84 -0.08
N ASP A 466 30.25 28.08 -0.54
CA ASP A 466 30.23 28.45 -1.96
C ASP A 466 29.01 27.75 -2.65
N LYS A 467 29.27 26.84 -3.57
CA LYS A 467 28.27 26.05 -4.34
C LYS A 467 28.03 24.68 -3.77
N TRP A 468 28.62 24.30 -2.67
CA TRP A 468 28.51 23.00 -2.05
C TRP A 468 27.64 23.07 -0.81
N THR A 469 26.74 22.11 -0.67
CA THR A 469 26.04 21.83 0.59
C THR A 469 26.29 20.39 1.02
N PHE A 470 26.67 20.21 2.26
CA PHE A 470 26.93 18.93 2.90
C PHE A 470 25.91 18.72 4.01
N THR A 471 25.19 17.60 3.96
CA THR A 471 24.23 17.22 4.99
C THR A 471 24.69 15.96 5.70
N VAL A 472 24.58 15.94 7.02
CA VAL A 472 24.70 14.75 7.85
C VAL A 472 23.46 14.64 8.70
N GLY A 473 22.73 13.53 8.55
CA GLY A 473 21.57 13.18 9.35
C GLY A 473 21.84 11.94 10.19
N MET A 474 21.18 11.84 11.33
CA MET A 474 21.25 10.68 12.23
C MET A 474 19.89 10.46 12.89
N ARG A 475 19.50 9.19 13.05
CA ARG A 475 18.44 8.73 13.94
C ARG A 475 18.98 7.65 14.84
N ASP A 476 18.83 7.82 16.14
CA ASP A 476 19.10 6.84 17.17
C ASP A 476 17.77 6.39 17.74
N PHE A 477 17.48 5.09 17.67
CA PHE A 477 16.14 4.60 17.97
C PHE A 477 16.15 3.32 18.80
N GLU A 478 15.08 3.11 19.51
CA GLU A 478 14.70 1.85 20.15
C GLU A 478 13.33 1.42 19.62
N LEU A 479 13.26 0.19 19.09
CA LEU A 479 12.03 -0.50 18.71
C LEU A 479 11.70 -1.50 19.78
N SER A 480 10.46 -1.56 20.24
CA SER A 480 9.97 -2.62 21.12
C SER A 480 8.70 -3.23 20.53
N ASP A 481 8.63 -4.53 20.56
CA ASP A 481 7.51 -5.29 20.06
C ASP A 481 7.10 -6.38 21.05
N GLY A 482 5.83 -6.70 21.07
CA GLY A 482 5.32 -7.78 21.89
C GLY A 482 4.02 -8.34 21.38
N PHE A 483 3.82 -9.62 21.65
CA PHE A 483 2.67 -10.38 21.23
C PHE A 483 2.31 -11.39 22.31
N LYS A 484 1.02 -11.52 22.59
CA LYS A 484 0.47 -12.55 23.45
C LYS A 484 -0.89 -12.99 22.97
N SER A 485 -1.01 -14.26 22.60
CA SER A 485 -2.27 -14.85 22.17
C SER A 485 -2.49 -16.25 22.72
N SER A 486 -3.74 -16.63 22.90
CA SER A 486 -4.16 -18.02 23.08
C SER A 486 -4.64 -18.54 21.74
N GLU A 487 -3.93 -19.50 21.19
CA GLU A 487 -4.35 -20.23 20.01
C GLU A 487 -5.24 -21.40 20.47
N TYR A 488 -6.39 -21.62 19.83
CA TYR A 488 -7.33 -22.66 20.21
C TYR A 488 -7.93 -23.41 19.01
N GLY A 489 -8.55 -24.54 19.32
CA GLY A 489 -9.26 -25.34 18.34
C GLY A 489 -8.48 -26.56 17.87
N ILE A 490 -8.97 -27.13 16.76
CA ILE A 490 -8.57 -28.44 16.26
C ILE A 490 -7.08 -28.60 15.89
N PHE A 491 -6.37 -27.49 15.69
CA PHE A 491 -4.96 -27.49 15.27
C PHE A 491 -3.97 -27.38 16.44
N TYR A 492 -4.45 -27.14 17.66
CA TYR A 492 -3.61 -26.86 18.83
C TYR A 492 -3.82 -27.87 19.96
N GLU A 493 -3.35 -29.11 19.74
CA GLU A 493 -3.17 -30.06 20.84
C GLU A 493 -1.85 -29.77 21.54
N SER A 494 -1.87 -29.03 22.65
CA SER A 494 -0.69 -28.85 23.49
C SER A 494 -0.70 -29.84 24.64
N PRO A 495 0.43 -30.46 25.01
CA PRO A 495 0.53 -31.21 26.23
C PRO A 495 0.29 -30.39 27.49
N ASP A 496 0.44 -29.08 27.40
CA ASP A 496 0.26 -28.16 28.53
C ASP A 496 -1.19 -27.65 28.64
N ASN A 497 -1.99 -27.69 27.54
CA ASN A 497 -3.41 -27.35 27.49
C ASN A 497 -3.79 -26.10 28.34
N THR A 498 -2.97 -25.07 28.27
CA THR A 498 -3.13 -23.87 29.09
C THR A 498 -3.12 -22.65 28.21
N GLY A 499 -4.23 -21.89 28.22
CA GLY A 499 -4.31 -20.56 27.62
C GLY A 499 -3.44 -19.54 28.35
N CYS A 500 -3.22 -18.40 27.72
CA CYS A 500 -2.43 -17.32 28.31
C CYS A 500 -3.06 -16.68 29.56
N ASP A 501 -4.33 -16.90 29.78
CA ASP A 501 -5.06 -16.49 31.00
C ASP A 501 -4.92 -17.51 32.16
N GLY A 502 -4.25 -18.64 31.92
CA GLY A 502 -4.10 -19.72 32.87
C GLY A 502 -5.30 -20.68 32.89
N THR A 503 -6.25 -20.53 31.97
CA THR A 503 -7.38 -21.47 31.81
C THR A 503 -6.86 -22.78 31.24
N GLU A 504 -7.05 -23.87 31.97
CA GLU A 504 -6.73 -25.21 31.47
C GLU A 504 -7.89 -25.66 30.56
N ALA A 505 -7.59 -25.77 29.25
CA ALA A 505 -8.51 -26.30 28.27
C ALA A 505 -7.74 -27.10 27.21
N VAL A 506 -8.30 -28.23 26.80
CA VAL A 506 -7.69 -29.04 25.74
C VAL A 506 -7.68 -28.25 24.42
N GLY A 507 -6.58 -28.33 23.65
CA GLY A 507 -6.46 -27.64 22.38
C GLY A 507 -6.24 -26.12 22.49
N VAL A 508 -5.83 -25.65 23.62
CA VAL A 508 -5.43 -24.25 23.80
C VAL A 508 -3.93 -24.17 24.09
N THR A 509 -3.24 -23.30 23.40
CA THR A 509 -1.83 -23.04 23.62
C THR A 509 -1.57 -21.56 23.76
N CYS A 510 -0.71 -21.16 24.71
CA CYS A 510 -0.27 -19.77 24.85
C CYS A 510 0.95 -19.49 23.97
N ALA A 511 0.87 -18.42 23.23
CA ALA A 511 2.00 -17.81 22.53
C ALA A 511 2.28 -16.45 23.14
N GLU A 512 3.49 -16.26 23.69
CA GLU A 512 3.92 -14.99 24.24
C GLU A 512 5.39 -14.74 23.84
N GLU A 513 5.66 -13.56 23.28
CA GLU A 513 7.00 -13.12 22.94
C GLU A 513 7.10 -11.61 23.09
N ASN A 514 8.21 -11.12 23.58
CA ASN A 514 8.52 -9.69 23.67
C ASN A 514 9.97 -9.48 23.26
N GLY A 515 10.24 -8.38 22.58
CA GLY A 515 11.57 -8.05 22.14
C GLY A 515 11.83 -6.56 22.06
N SER A 516 13.10 -6.19 21.97
CA SER A 516 13.51 -4.83 21.62
C SER A 516 14.77 -4.85 20.78
N GLU A 517 14.93 -3.84 19.97
CA GLU A 517 16.10 -3.58 19.12
C GLU A 517 16.44 -2.10 19.24
N SER A 518 17.73 -1.77 19.33
CA SER A 518 18.20 -0.39 19.32
C SER A 518 19.38 -0.26 18.37
N ASP A 519 19.36 0.79 17.57
CA ASP A 519 20.42 1.07 16.60
C ASP A 519 20.44 2.54 16.20
N SER A 520 21.46 2.94 15.41
CA SER A 520 21.61 4.29 14.88
C SER A 520 21.79 4.25 13.37
N ARG A 521 21.03 5.05 12.65
CA ARG A 521 21.09 5.16 11.18
C ARG A 521 21.57 6.53 10.77
N LEU A 522 22.45 6.53 9.77
CA LEU A 522 23.08 7.75 9.25
C LEU A 522 22.58 8.04 7.82
N LYS A 523 22.52 9.31 7.50
CA LYS A 523 22.27 9.83 6.16
C LYS A 523 23.36 10.83 5.82
N TYR A 524 23.91 10.74 4.63
CA TYR A 524 24.86 11.69 4.07
C TYR A 524 24.34 12.21 2.75
N THR A 525 24.43 13.52 2.57
CA THR A 525 24.08 14.15 1.29
C THR A 525 25.13 15.17 0.91
N VAL A 526 25.45 15.21 -0.36
CA VAL A 526 26.28 16.24 -0.96
C VAL A 526 25.55 16.80 -2.16
N SER A 527 25.37 18.11 -2.21
CA SER A 527 24.87 18.80 -3.40
C SER A 527 25.87 19.84 -3.89
N TYR A 528 25.83 20.08 -5.20
CA TYR A 528 26.63 21.06 -5.89
C TYR A 528 25.76 21.88 -6.84
N GLU A 529 25.59 23.16 -6.52
CA GLU A 529 24.87 24.12 -7.35
C GLU A 529 25.79 24.58 -8.48
N VAL A 530 25.61 24.07 -9.69
CA VAL A 530 26.38 24.50 -10.86
C VAL A 530 26.06 25.96 -11.18
N ASP A 531 24.77 26.28 -11.16
CA ASP A 531 24.17 27.62 -11.22
C ASP A 531 22.77 27.56 -10.58
N ASP A 532 22.04 28.69 -10.61
CA ASP A 532 20.71 28.81 -9.96
C ASP A 532 19.66 27.82 -10.54
N ASP A 533 19.92 27.24 -11.71
CA ASP A 533 19.02 26.38 -12.46
C ASP A 533 19.48 24.91 -12.51
N LEU A 534 20.67 24.58 -12.03
CA LEU A 534 21.25 23.24 -12.14
C LEU A 534 21.95 22.81 -10.87
N THR A 535 21.42 21.77 -10.24
CA THR A 535 21.98 21.12 -9.05
C THR A 535 22.31 19.65 -9.32
N LEU A 536 23.50 19.24 -8.91
CA LEU A 536 23.93 17.84 -8.87
C LEU A 536 23.94 17.38 -7.42
N PHE A 537 23.52 16.15 -7.16
CA PHE A 537 23.52 15.64 -5.79
C PHE A 537 23.92 14.16 -5.72
N ALA A 538 24.39 13.76 -4.54
CA ALA A 538 24.59 12.38 -4.15
C ALA A 538 24.09 12.16 -2.72
N VAL A 539 23.43 11.02 -2.48
CA VAL A 539 22.86 10.65 -1.19
C VAL A 539 23.29 9.24 -0.83
N SER A 540 23.60 9.03 0.44
CA SER A 540 23.66 7.71 1.06
C SER A 540 22.72 7.73 2.26
N SER A 541 21.77 6.82 2.31
CA SER A 541 20.74 6.74 3.34
C SER A 541 20.39 5.28 3.66
N VAL A 542 19.85 5.06 4.84
CA VAL A 542 19.47 3.74 5.32
C VAL A 542 17.99 3.77 5.74
N GLY A 543 17.23 2.79 5.25
CA GLY A 543 15.87 2.49 5.70
C GLY A 543 15.82 1.18 6.45
N TYR A 544 14.84 1.02 7.31
CA TYR A 544 14.63 -0.21 8.09
C TYR A 544 13.14 -0.45 8.31
N ARG A 545 12.75 -1.73 8.41
CA ARG A 545 11.42 -2.12 8.91
C ARG A 545 11.55 -2.65 10.33
N SER A 546 10.54 -2.41 11.15
CA SER A 546 10.45 -3.03 12.48
C SER A 546 10.37 -4.55 12.34
N GLY A 547 10.96 -5.26 13.30
CA GLY A 547 10.73 -6.68 13.50
C GLY A 547 9.29 -6.97 13.95
N GLY A 548 9.04 -8.22 14.31
CA GLY A 548 7.73 -8.64 14.78
C GLY A 548 7.72 -10.08 15.28
N ASN A 549 6.52 -10.59 15.52
CA ASN A 549 6.30 -11.88 16.15
C ASN A 549 5.46 -12.82 15.28
N ASN A 550 5.71 -14.11 15.41
CA ASN A 550 4.95 -15.18 14.78
C ASN A 550 4.02 -15.85 15.80
N ALA A 551 2.80 -16.15 15.38
CA ALA A 551 1.90 -17.01 16.11
C ALA A 551 2.50 -18.40 16.36
N ALA A 552 1.89 -19.21 17.23
CA ALA A 552 2.34 -20.57 17.45
C ALA A 552 2.13 -21.42 16.17
N LEU A 553 3.11 -22.24 15.84
CA LEU A 553 2.88 -23.26 14.82
C LEU A 553 2.06 -24.42 15.40
N PRO A 554 1.10 -24.94 14.64
CA PRO A 554 0.42 -26.18 14.99
C PRO A 554 1.38 -27.34 15.23
N PHE A 555 1.00 -28.28 16.09
CA PHE A 555 1.84 -29.41 16.47
C PHE A 555 2.28 -30.28 15.28
N PHE A 556 1.46 -30.40 14.26
CA PHE A 556 1.76 -31.19 13.07
C PHE A 556 2.83 -30.56 12.18
N CYS A 557 3.08 -29.25 12.30
CA CYS A 557 4.19 -28.59 11.63
C CYS A 557 5.56 -28.93 12.25
N ALA A 558 5.60 -29.50 13.45
CA ALA A 558 6.86 -29.76 14.16
C ALA A 558 7.84 -30.71 13.43
N ASN A 559 7.32 -31.54 12.53
CA ASN A 559 8.13 -32.47 11.73
C ASN A 559 8.33 -32.01 10.28
N ASP A 560 7.79 -30.86 9.90
CA ASP A 560 7.97 -30.29 8.58
C ASP A 560 9.40 -29.71 8.45
N PRO A 561 10.22 -30.19 7.49
CA PRO A 561 11.57 -29.67 7.32
C PRO A 561 11.64 -28.18 7.00
N GLU A 562 10.63 -27.63 6.32
CA GLU A 562 10.54 -26.22 5.98
C GLU A 562 10.17 -25.36 7.18
N ALA A 563 9.45 -25.94 8.17
CA ALA A 563 9.18 -25.30 9.44
C ALA A 563 10.38 -25.30 10.42
N ALA A 564 11.48 -25.99 10.09
CA ALA A 564 12.67 -26.05 10.95
C ALA A 564 13.34 -24.68 11.17
N GLY A 565 13.05 -23.70 10.30
CA GLY A 565 13.48 -22.31 10.41
C GLY A 565 12.62 -21.42 11.29
N PHE A 566 11.52 -21.95 11.83
CA PHE A 566 10.59 -21.16 12.64
C PHE A 566 11.25 -20.56 13.88
N LYS A 567 10.98 -19.27 14.04
CA LYS A 567 11.29 -18.51 15.26
C LYS A 567 10.07 -17.70 15.66
N ARG A 568 9.83 -17.58 16.94
CA ARG A 568 8.75 -16.74 17.47
C ARG A 568 8.89 -15.28 17.08
N ARG A 569 10.14 -14.80 17.01
CA ARG A 569 10.46 -13.42 16.68
C ARG A 569 11.35 -13.35 15.45
N TYR A 570 11.09 -12.40 14.59
CA TYR A 570 11.95 -11.93 13.51
C TYR A 570 12.38 -10.48 13.79
N THR A 571 13.54 -10.09 13.30
CA THR A 571 14.16 -8.79 13.56
C THR A 571 13.92 -7.81 12.41
N SER A 572 14.31 -6.56 12.61
CA SER A 572 14.34 -5.56 11.55
C SER A 572 15.21 -6.02 10.37
N ASP A 573 14.82 -5.58 9.18
CA ASP A 573 15.63 -5.64 7.96
C ASP A 573 16.11 -4.24 7.58
N GLU A 574 17.09 -4.16 6.68
CA GLU A 574 17.79 -2.93 6.36
C GLU A 574 18.02 -2.79 4.86
N ALA A 575 17.76 -1.59 4.32
CA ALA A 575 18.07 -1.21 2.95
C ALA A 575 19.06 -0.03 2.94
N GLU A 576 20.28 -0.29 2.50
CA GLU A 576 21.31 0.72 2.28
C GLU A 576 21.17 1.28 0.85
N ASN A 577 20.90 2.56 0.74
CA ASN A 577 20.69 3.25 -0.52
C ASN A 577 21.85 4.20 -0.83
N THR A 578 22.30 4.18 -2.06
CA THR A 578 23.18 5.19 -2.66
C THR A 578 22.55 5.71 -3.92
N GLU A 579 22.47 7.03 -4.08
CA GLU A 579 21.93 7.64 -5.29
C GLU A 579 22.74 8.85 -5.74
N ILE A 580 22.71 9.07 -7.05
CA ILE A 580 23.23 10.27 -7.69
C ILE A 580 22.15 10.85 -8.58
N GLY A 581 22.02 12.16 -8.57
CA GLY A 581 20.96 12.79 -9.35
C GLY A 581 21.32 14.19 -9.85
N VAL A 582 20.47 14.65 -10.75
CA VAL A 582 20.49 15.98 -11.30
C VAL A 582 19.11 16.59 -11.24
N LYS A 583 19.03 17.84 -10.81
CA LYS A 583 17.85 18.68 -10.91
C LYS A 583 18.20 19.89 -11.76
N SER A 584 17.35 20.15 -12.75
CA SER A 584 17.53 21.30 -13.64
C SER A 584 16.20 21.98 -13.89
N ARG A 585 16.19 23.29 -13.81
CA ARG A 585 15.04 24.13 -14.14
C ARG A 585 15.48 25.18 -15.16
N GLY A 586 14.78 25.24 -16.26
CA GLY A 586 14.95 26.31 -17.24
C GLY A 586 13.67 27.15 -17.31
N ASN A 587 13.65 28.12 -18.21
CA ASN A 587 12.50 29.01 -18.37
C ASN A 587 11.20 28.27 -18.74
N ASN A 588 11.30 27.08 -19.32
CA ASN A 588 10.16 26.33 -19.85
C ASN A 588 10.29 24.81 -19.63
N TYR A 589 11.16 24.38 -18.72
CA TYR A 589 11.27 22.98 -18.37
C TYR A 589 11.72 22.78 -16.92
N THR A 590 11.33 21.65 -16.37
CA THR A 590 11.92 21.07 -15.17
C THR A 590 12.37 19.66 -15.45
N LEU A 591 13.51 19.26 -14.89
CA LEU A 591 14.06 17.93 -15.00
C LEU A 591 14.57 17.46 -13.64
N ASN A 592 14.13 16.27 -13.22
CA ASN A 592 14.71 15.53 -12.12
C ASN A 592 15.07 14.14 -12.63
N ALA A 593 16.34 13.75 -12.54
CA ALA A 593 16.78 12.42 -12.93
C ALA A 593 17.72 11.88 -11.87
N THR A 594 17.44 10.65 -11.44
CA THR A 594 18.17 9.99 -10.35
C THR A 594 18.49 8.57 -10.72
N TYR A 595 19.73 8.16 -10.55
CA TYR A 595 20.15 6.78 -10.58
C TYR A 595 20.45 6.31 -9.15
N PHE A 596 19.91 5.15 -8.76
CA PHE A 596 19.99 4.62 -7.40
C PHE A 596 20.51 3.18 -7.38
N TRP A 597 21.11 2.78 -6.24
CA TRP A 597 21.47 1.41 -5.87
C TRP A 597 21.04 1.19 -4.44
N ILE A 598 20.38 0.07 -4.18
CA ILE A 598 19.94 -0.34 -2.84
C ILE A 598 20.38 -1.77 -2.60
N ASP A 599 21.13 -1.98 -1.51
CA ASP A 599 21.43 -3.28 -0.97
C ASP A 599 20.45 -3.56 0.20
N TRP A 600 19.62 -4.59 0.06
CA TRP A 600 18.61 -4.95 1.03
C TRP A 600 18.98 -6.25 1.73
N THR A 601 19.18 -6.20 3.05
CA THR A 601 19.70 -7.29 3.85
C THR A 601 18.77 -7.70 4.97
N GLY A 602 18.82 -8.98 5.36
CA GLY A 602 17.98 -9.51 6.42
C GLY A 602 16.48 -9.49 6.09
N ILE A 603 16.14 -9.57 4.83
CA ILE A 603 14.77 -9.42 4.32
C ILE A 603 13.81 -10.27 5.15
N GLN A 604 12.72 -9.65 5.60
CA GLN A 604 11.61 -10.34 6.25
C GLN A 604 10.82 -11.12 5.21
N VAL A 605 10.97 -12.42 5.22
CA VAL A 605 10.40 -13.34 4.26
C VAL A 605 9.34 -14.18 4.94
N THR A 606 8.13 -14.20 4.40
CA THR A 606 7.06 -15.08 4.85
C THR A 606 7.09 -16.36 4.04
N VAL A 607 7.22 -17.49 4.73
CA VAL A 607 7.20 -18.82 4.14
C VAL A 607 5.94 -19.55 4.57
N ARG A 608 5.50 -20.42 3.69
CA ARG A 608 4.39 -21.31 3.96
C ARG A 608 4.83 -22.76 3.75
N PRO A 609 5.30 -23.43 4.81
CA PRO A 609 5.69 -24.83 4.76
C PRO A 609 4.58 -25.76 4.24
N ALA A 610 4.95 -26.98 3.89
CA ALA A 610 3.99 -27.99 3.43
C ALA A 610 2.87 -28.27 4.45
N CYS A 611 3.11 -28.01 5.74
CA CYS A 611 2.08 -28.07 6.78
C CYS A 611 0.97 -26.99 6.65
N GLY A 612 1.13 -26.01 5.75
CA GLY A 612 0.12 -25.01 5.43
C GLY A 612 0.09 -23.77 6.33
N TRP A 613 0.95 -23.68 7.36
CA TRP A 613 1.01 -22.56 8.30
C TRP A 613 2.12 -21.58 7.95
N SER A 614 1.77 -20.33 7.73
CA SER A 614 2.74 -19.28 7.38
C SER A 614 3.47 -18.76 8.61
N PHE A 615 4.74 -18.40 8.43
CA PHE A 615 5.50 -17.62 9.39
C PHE A 615 6.56 -16.76 8.70
N THR A 616 6.96 -15.67 9.35
CA THR A 616 7.98 -14.76 8.86
C THR A 616 9.31 -15.02 9.56
N TYR A 617 10.42 -14.95 8.82
CA TYR A 617 11.76 -14.97 9.35
C TYR A 617 12.68 -14.05 8.55
N ASN A 618 13.83 -13.66 9.11
CA ASN A 618 14.84 -12.93 8.38
C ASN A 618 15.64 -13.90 7.52
N GLY A 619 15.56 -13.77 6.21
CA GLY A 619 16.28 -14.62 5.28
C GLY A 619 16.36 -13.99 3.90
N GLY A 620 17.56 -14.01 3.34
CA GLY A 620 17.79 -13.47 2.02
C GLY A 620 18.36 -12.05 1.99
N GLU A 621 18.87 -11.74 0.83
CA GLU A 621 19.41 -10.44 0.44
C GLU A 621 18.97 -10.15 -0.96
N ALA A 622 18.70 -8.88 -1.28
CA ALA A 622 18.35 -8.45 -2.62
C ALA A 622 19.10 -7.16 -2.98
N GLU A 623 19.35 -6.99 -4.26
CA GLU A 623 19.89 -5.76 -4.83
C GLU A 623 18.88 -5.15 -5.78
N THR A 624 18.63 -3.85 -5.65
CA THR A 624 17.80 -3.12 -6.59
C THR A 624 18.51 -1.88 -7.07
N SER A 625 18.45 -1.64 -8.37
CA SER A 625 19.07 -0.46 -8.98
C SER A 625 18.21 0.05 -10.14
N GLY A 626 18.29 1.34 -10.42
CA GLY A 626 17.47 1.88 -11.49
C GLY A 626 17.67 3.35 -11.77
N LEU A 627 17.02 3.77 -12.85
CA LEU A 627 16.92 5.16 -13.28
C LEU A 627 15.49 5.66 -13.14
N GLU A 628 15.31 6.75 -12.42
CA GLU A 628 14.04 7.46 -12.31
C GLU A 628 14.16 8.83 -12.98
N LEU A 629 13.12 9.24 -13.70
CA LEU A 629 13.06 10.46 -14.49
C LEU A 629 11.71 11.13 -14.30
N ASP A 630 11.70 12.43 -13.94
CA ASP A 630 10.56 13.32 -14.02
C ASP A 630 10.94 14.55 -14.86
N PHE A 631 10.18 14.83 -15.91
CA PHE A 631 10.43 15.92 -16.84
C PHE A 631 9.12 16.59 -17.21
N SER A 632 9.06 17.92 -17.07
CA SER A 632 7.96 18.75 -17.55
C SER A 632 8.52 19.81 -18.52
N TYR A 633 7.78 20.04 -19.61
CA TYR A 633 8.20 20.96 -20.66
C TYR A 633 7.03 21.77 -21.22
N ASP A 634 7.10 23.09 -21.08
CA ASP A 634 6.18 24.02 -21.72
C ASP A 634 6.52 24.17 -23.20
N ILE A 635 5.85 23.39 -24.05
CA ILE A 635 6.01 23.46 -25.51
C ILE A 635 5.58 24.85 -26.01
N SER A 636 4.54 25.42 -25.39
CA SER A 636 4.05 26.79 -25.56
C SER A 636 3.30 27.22 -24.31
N GLU A 637 2.91 28.50 -24.24
CA GLU A 637 2.08 29.04 -23.13
C GLU A 637 0.80 28.22 -22.84
N ASN A 638 0.32 27.47 -23.81
CA ASN A 638 -0.93 26.72 -23.72
C ASN A 638 -0.75 25.19 -23.78
N LEU A 639 0.47 24.70 -24.01
CA LEU A 639 0.71 23.27 -24.23
C LEU A 639 1.88 22.81 -23.39
N VAL A 640 1.60 21.91 -22.45
CA VAL A 640 2.56 21.33 -21.51
C VAL A 640 2.70 19.84 -21.79
N LEU A 641 3.93 19.33 -21.79
CA LEU A 641 4.30 17.94 -21.88
C LEU A 641 4.91 17.50 -20.54
N ASP A 642 4.34 16.50 -19.90
CA ASP A 642 4.89 15.82 -18.74
C ASP A 642 5.39 14.43 -19.13
N VAL A 643 6.55 14.03 -18.67
CA VAL A 643 7.10 12.68 -18.84
C VAL A 643 7.66 12.19 -17.52
N ALA A 644 7.19 11.05 -17.06
CA ALA A 644 7.79 10.33 -15.94
C ALA A 644 8.21 8.93 -16.40
N GLY A 645 9.30 8.42 -15.88
CA GLY A 645 9.80 7.10 -16.24
C GLY A 645 10.60 6.46 -15.11
N SER A 646 10.52 5.14 -15.02
CA SER A 646 11.31 4.33 -14.10
C SER A 646 11.76 3.06 -14.80
N PHE A 647 13.04 2.76 -14.66
CA PHE A 647 13.69 1.55 -15.20
C PHE A 647 14.43 0.91 -14.03
N ILE A 648 13.93 -0.24 -13.55
CA ILE A 648 14.36 -0.89 -12.30
C ILE A 648 14.82 -2.31 -12.61
N SER A 649 15.95 -2.73 -12.04
CA SER A 649 16.35 -4.11 -11.87
C SER A 649 16.31 -4.41 -10.36
N ALA A 650 15.56 -5.43 -9.97
CA ALA A 650 15.41 -5.84 -8.58
C ALA A 650 15.54 -7.36 -8.50
N GLU A 651 16.64 -7.85 -7.91
CA GLU A 651 17.05 -9.26 -7.97
C GLU A 651 17.47 -9.77 -6.58
N ILE A 652 17.23 -11.05 -6.33
CA ILE A 652 17.75 -11.76 -5.15
C ILE A 652 19.27 -11.89 -5.29
N SER A 653 20.02 -11.56 -4.24
CA SER A 653 21.49 -11.63 -4.22
C SER A 653 22.02 -12.98 -3.74
N ASN A 654 21.23 -13.76 -2.98
CA ASN A 654 21.60 -15.09 -2.49
C ASN A 654 20.42 -16.07 -2.57
N ASP A 655 20.71 -17.37 -2.59
CA ASP A 655 19.68 -18.41 -2.65
C ASP A 655 18.79 -18.40 -1.38
N ILE A 656 17.48 -18.40 -1.57
CA ILE A 656 16.48 -18.53 -0.48
C ILE A 656 15.69 -19.82 -0.73
N SER A 657 16.21 -20.93 -0.23
CA SER A 657 15.68 -22.27 -0.52
C SER A 657 14.20 -22.45 -0.09
N SER A 658 13.76 -21.79 0.96
CA SER A 658 12.38 -21.82 1.47
C SER A 658 11.38 -21.13 0.53
N LEU A 659 11.84 -20.26 -0.37
CA LEU A 659 11.03 -19.62 -1.41
C LEU A 659 11.27 -20.23 -2.80
N GLY A 660 12.18 -21.21 -2.93
CA GLY A 660 12.62 -21.68 -4.24
C GLY A 660 13.39 -20.65 -5.05
N ALA A 661 13.82 -19.54 -4.42
CA ALA A 661 14.51 -18.45 -5.09
C ALA A 661 16.01 -18.70 -5.15
N THR A 662 16.63 -18.34 -6.27
CA THR A 662 18.09 -18.41 -6.50
C THR A 662 18.66 -17.03 -6.78
N ALA A 663 19.95 -16.86 -6.50
CA ALA A 663 20.65 -15.60 -6.79
C ALA A 663 20.50 -15.20 -8.26
N GLY A 664 20.04 -14.00 -8.51
CA GLY A 664 19.73 -13.44 -9.84
C GLY A 664 18.27 -13.56 -10.26
N ASP A 665 17.42 -14.23 -9.46
CA ASP A 665 15.97 -14.22 -9.71
C ASP A 665 15.38 -12.84 -9.39
N ARG A 666 14.42 -12.40 -10.19
CA ARG A 666 13.74 -11.11 -10.02
C ARG A 666 12.82 -11.13 -8.82
N LEU A 667 12.73 -10.01 -8.13
CA LEU A 667 11.72 -9.83 -7.09
C LEU A 667 10.30 -9.85 -7.70
N PRO A 668 9.35 -10.55 -7.07
CA PRO A 668 8.00 -10.72 -7.61
C PRO A 668 7.23 -9.41 -7.73
N ASN A 669 6.33 -9.35 -8.71
CA ASN A 669 5.40 -8.25 -8.97
C ASN A 669 6.06 -6.88 -9.23
N ILE A 670 7.29 -6.88 -9.72
CA ILE A 670 8.01 -5.67 -10.11
C ILE A 670 8.07 -5.58 -11.62
N ALA A 671 7.49 -4.52 -12.17
CA ALA A 671 7.65 -4.16 -13.56
C ALA A 671 8.99 -3.41 -13.73
N GLU A 672 9.88 -3.92 -14.60
CA GLU A 672 11.17 -3.30 -14.85
C GLU A 672 11.07 -1.94 -15.54
N GLU A 673 10.00 -1.72 -16.30
CA GLU A 673 9.79 -0.50 -17.07
C GLU A 673 8.41 0.09 -16.77
N GLN A 674 8.38 1.34 -16.35
CA GLN A 674 7.14 2.10 -16.19
C GLN A 674 7.34 3.48 -16.81
N MET A 675 6.36 3.97 -17.55
CA MET A 675 6.42 5.27 -18.22
C MET A 675 5.05 5.93 -18.19
N SER A 676 5.03 7.23 -17.89
CA SER A 676 3.85 8.09 -17.99
C SER A 676 4.18 9.27 -18.91
N LEU A 677 3.27 9.58 -19.82
CA LEU A 677 3.35 10.72 -20.73
C LEU A 677 2.02 11.47 -20.68
N GLY A 678 2.04 12.72 -20.22
CA GLY A 678 0.90 13.61 -20.14
C GLY A 678 1.02 14.76 -21.13
N LEU A 679 -0.07 15.12 -21.78
CA LEU A 679 -0.16 16.30 -22.64
C LEU A 679 -1.35 17.13 -22.24
N SER A 680 -1.13 18.34 -21.73
CA SER A 680 -2.15 19.29 -21.29
C SER A 680 -2.22 20.48 -22.24
N TYR A 681 -3.41 20.81 -22.72
CA TYR A 681 -3.66 21.92 -23.63
C TYR A 681 -4.75 22.83 -23.09
N ARG A 682 -4.42 24.11 -22.86
CA ARG A 682 -5.34 25.16 -22.40
C ARG A 682 -5.81 25.99 -23.59
N PHE A 683 -7.12 26.24 -23.66
CA PHE A 683 -7.75 26.94 -24.80
C PHE A 683 -9.06 27.60 -24.36
N GLU A 684 -9.69 28.34 -25.26
CA GLU A 684 -11.03 28.87 -25.03
C GLU A 684 -12.09 28.02 -25.74
N MET A 685 -13.12 27.65 -25.03
CA MET A 685 -14.32 26.98 -25.55
C MET A 685 -15.58 27.72 -25.12
N PHE A 686 -16.45 28.08 -26.06
CA PHE A 686 -17.66 28.88 -25.82
C PHE A 686 -17.39 30.24 -25.14
N ASN A 687 -16.25 30.87 -25.36
CA ASN A 687 -15.72 32.09 -24.72
C ASN A 687 -15.42 31.91 -23.23
N SER A 688 -15.11 30.72 -22.79
CA SER A 688 -14.72 30.40 -21.44
C SER A 688 -13.38 29.62 -21.45
N PRO A 689 -12.54 29.78 -20.44
CA PRO A 689 -11.33 28.98 -20.32
C PRO A 689 -11.65 27.48 -20.26
N ALA A 690 -10.85 26.71 -20.95
CA ALA A 690 -10.99 25.26 -20.99
C ALA A 690 -9.62 24.61 -21.04
N PHE A 691 -9.52 23.36 -20.59
CA PHE A 691 -8.36 22.53 -20.79
C PHE A 691 -8.74 21.16 -21.32
N ALA A 692 -7.82 20.53 -22.02
CA ALA A 692 -7.90 19.12 -22.38
C ALA A 692 -6.56 18.46 -22.05
N ARG A 693 -6.62 17.31 -21.37
CA ARG A 693 -5.45 16.53 -21.00
C ARG A 693 -5.61 15.09 -21.43
N ALA A 694 -4.52 14.52 -21.93
CA ALA A 694 -4.41 13.09 -22.23
C ALA A 694 -3.17 12.53 -21.54
N ASP A 695 -3.33 11.42 -20.83
CA ASP A 695 -2.27 10.71 -20.14
C ASP A 695 -2.15 9.30 -20.70
N PHE A 696 -0.92 8.87 -21.02
CA PHE A 696 -0.56 7.54 -21.48
C PHE A 696 0.36 6.91 -20.46
N ASN A 697 -0.10 5.87 -19.78
CA ASN A 697 0.62 5.17 -18.75
C ASN A 697 0.96 3.76 -19.23
N TYR A 698 2.25 3.46 -19.38
CA TYR A 698 2.76 2.15 -19.76
C TYR A 698 3.35 1.44 -18.57
N TYR A 699 3.01 0.16 -18.42
CA TYR A 699 3.53 -0.75 -17.42
C TYR A 699 4.15 -1.94 -18.12
N GLY A 700 5.37 -2.29 -17.75
CA GLY A 700 6.06 -3.48 -18.19
C GLY A 700 5.44 -4.77 -17.65
N GLU A 701 5.87 -5.90 -18.15
CA GLU A 701 5.48 -7.20 -17.60
C GLU A 701 6.09 -7.41 -16.20
N SER A 702 5.39 -8.16 -15.36
CA SER A 702 5.89 -8.60 -14.06
C SER A 702 5.53 -10.07 -13.82
N TYR A 703 6.22 -10.71 -12.87
CA TYR A 703 6.02 -12.12 -12.54
C TYR A 703 5.60 -12.23 -11.07
N ALA A 704 4.65 -13.09 -10.79
CA ALA A 704 4.15 -13.29 -9.42
C ALA A 704 5.08 -14.16 -8.57
N THR A 705 6.01 -14.88 -9.19
CA THR A 705 6.92 -15.84 -8.53
C THR A 705 8.36 -15.65 -8.99
N PHE A 706 9.31 -16.19 -8.24
CA PHE A 706 10.73 -16.21 -8.62
C PHE A 706 11.04 -17.11 -9.83
N ALA A 707 10.17 -18.08 -10.12
CA ALA A 707 10.37 -19.01 -11.23
C ALA A 707 10.20 -18.37 -12.62
N GLU A 708 9.64 -17.17 -12.70
CA GLU A 708 9.36 -16.41 -13.93
C GLU A 708 8.60 -17.27 -15.00
N ASP A 709 7.69 -18.10 -14.54
CA ASP A 709 6.88 -18.91 -15.43
C ASP A 709 5.87 -18.03 -16.17
N ARG A 710 5.60 -18.38 -17.44
CA ARG A 710 4.61 -17.65 -18.26
C ARG A 710 3.20 -17.70 -17.66
N GLU A 711 2.93 -18.69 -16.85
CA GLU A 711 1.64 -18.88 -16.18
C GLU A 711 1.44 -17.88 -15.05
N ASP A 712 2.55 -17.35 -14.48
CA ASP A 712 2.59 -16.39 -13.39
C ASP A 712 2.91 -14.97 -13.85
N MET A 713 2.88 -14.72 -15.16
CA MET A 713 3.20 -13.43 -15.74
C MET A 713 1.95 -12.53 -15.86
N SER A 714 2.03 -11.34 -15.28
CA SER A 714 1.15 -10.22 -15.61
C SER A 714 1.69 -9.52 -16.85
N PRO A 715 0.92 -9.42 -17.95
CA PRO A 715 1.42 -8.87 -19.21
C PRO A 715 1.58 -7.34 -19.15
N SER A 716 2.47 -6.80 -19.98
CA SER A 716 2.57 -5.35 -20.14
C SER A 716 1.32 -4.75 -20.76
N TYR A 717 0.95 -3.54 -20.32
CA TYR A 717 -0.21 -2.82 -20.83
C TYR A 717 0.00 -1.32 -20.93
N THR A 718 -0.92 -0.64 -21.63
CA THR A 718 -0.98 0.82 -21.70
C THR A 718 -2.37 1.29 -21.38
N GLN A 719 -2.49 2.12 -20.35
CA GLN A 719 -3.73 2.79 -19.99
C GLN A 719 -3.74 4.23 -20.52
N VAL A 720 -4.81 4.62 -21.16
CA VAL A 720 -4.99 5.99 -21.70
C VAL A 720 -6.13 6.65 -20.94
N ASN A 721 -5.86 7.83 -20.36
CA ASN A 721 -6.88 8.65 -19.69
C ASN A 721 -7.07 9.96 -20.46
N PHE A 722 -8.28 10.51 -20.40
CA PHE A 722 -8.60 11.79 -21.03
C PHE A 722 -9.48 12.63 -20.12
N ASN A 723 -9.13 13.91 -19.99
CA ASN A 723 -9.86 14.88 -19.19
C ASN A 723 -10.16 16.14 -20.02
N LEU A 724 -11.35 16.70 -19.86
CA LEU A 724 -11.79 17.94 -20.49
C LEU A 724 -12.50 18.79 -19.44
N GLY A 725 -11.92 19.92 -19.07
CA GLY A 725 -12.51 20.88 -18.14
C GLY A 725 -12.96 22.15 -18.84
N LEU A 726 -14.07 22.73 -18.38
CA LEU A 726 -14.65 23.98 -18.86
C LEU A 726 -15.02 24.86 -17.66
N GLU A 727 -14.42 26.03 -17.55
CA GLU A 727 -14.81 27.07 -16.60
C GLU A 727 -16.10 27.77 -17.12
N ILE A 728 -17.26 27.41 -16.58
CA ILE A 728 -18.57 27.96 -17.01
C ILE A 728 -18.64 29.44 -16.64
N ASP A 729 -18.22 29.79 -15.46
CA ASP A 729 -18.02 31.13 -14.91
C ASP A 729 -16.87 31.15 -13.93
N GLU A 730 -16.57 32.30 -13.28
CA GLU A 730 -15.45 32.47 -12.34
C GLU A 730 -15.52 31.56 -11.08
N TYR A 731 -16.70 30.95 -10.84
CA TYR A 731 -16.95 30.09 -9.66
C TYR A 731 -17.26 28.64 -10.02
N SER A 732 -17.54 28.33 -11.28
CA SER A 732 -18.12 27.04 -11.66
C SER A 732 -17.34 26.34 -12.75
N ARG A 733 -17.00 25.08 -12.52
CA ARG A 733 -16.33 24.19 -13.47
C ARG A 733 -17.20 22.99 -13.80
N LEU A 734 -17.21 22.59 -15.05
CA LEU A 734 -17.72 21.32 -15.54
C LEU A 734 -16.55 20.51 -16.09
N GLN A 735 -16.39 19.27 -15.66
CA GLN A 735 -15.29 18.41 -16.12
C GLN A 735 -15.84 17.05 -16.56
N LEU A 736 -15.36 16.60 -17.70
CA LEU A 736 -15.52 15.23 -18.21
C LEU A 736 -14.20 14.50 -18.04
N SER A 737 -14.21 13.42 -17.29
CA SER A 737 -13.06 12.53 -17.09
C SER A 737 -13.35 11.16 -17.69
N VAL A 738 -12.43 10.59 -18.43
CA VAL A 738 -12.52 9.24 -19.00
C VAL A 738 -11.26 8.48 -18.62
N SER A 739 -11.37 7.60 -17.66
CA SER A 739 -10.29 6.66 -17.30
C SER A 739 -10.34 5.45 -18.22
N ASN A 740 -9.18 4.90 -18.56
CA ASN A 740 -9.05 3.76 -19.46
C ASN A 740 -9.86 3.94 -20.75
N LEU A 741 -9.61 5.02 -21.49
CA LEU A 741 -10.31 5.41 -22.72
C LEU A 741 -10.38 4.28 -23.77
N THR A 742 -9.32 3.51 -23.88
CA THR A 742 -9.20 2.37 -24.83
C THR A 742 -9.93 1.13 -24.36
N ASP A 743 -10.40 1.12 -23.10
CA ASP A 743 -11.03 -0.03 -22.46
C ASP A 743 -10.11 -1.27 -22.48
N GLU A 744 -8.83 -1.05 -22.18
CA GLU A 744 -7.86 -2.13 -22.07
C GLU A 744 -8.27 -3.06 -20.91
N ARG A 745 -8.29 -4.36 -21.18
CA ARG A 745 -8.72 -5.40 -20.25
C ARG A 745 -7.60 -6.42 -20.10
N THR A 746 -6.75 -6.19 -19.10
CA THR A 746 -5.63 -7.08 -18.80
C THR A 746 -5.41 -7.20 -17.30
N GLU A 747 -4.67 -8.20 -16.90
CA GLU A 747 -4.24 -8.41 -15.53
C GLU A 747 -3.20 -7.37 -15.16
N ALA A 748 -3.47 -6.55 -14.16
CA ALA A 748 -2.50 -5.57 -13.65
C ALA A 748 -1.57 -6.19 -12.61
N PHE A 749 -2.06 -7.19 -11.90
CA PHE A 749 -1.35 -7.86 -10.82
C PHE A 749 -1.84 -9.29 -10.67
N ARG A 750 -0.94 -10.18 -10.28
CA ARG A 750 -1.24 -11.57 -9.97
C ARG A 750 -0.58 -11.93 -8.63
N PHE A 751 -1.36 -12.50 -7.73
CA PHE A 751 -0.84 -13.15 -6.54
C PHE A 751 -0.86 -14.65 -6.77
N SER A 752 0.31 -15.26 -6.75
CA SER A 752 0.44 -16.72 -6.79
C SER A 752 0.81 -17.21 -5.40
N ALA A 753 -0.08 -17.97 -4.79
CA ALA A 753 0.26 -18.69 -3.57
C ALA A 753 1.01 -19.97 -3.94
N GLU A 754 2.33 -19.88 -4.05
CA GLU A 754 3.20 -21.06 -4.25
C GLU A 754 3.23 -21.94 -2.99
N SER A 755 2.14 -22.57 -2.68
CA SER A 755 2.13 -23.69 -1.73
C SER A 755 1.55 -24.91 -2.42
N PRO A 756 2.14 -26.10 -2.28
CA PRO A 756 1.55 -27.34 -2.77
C PRO A 756 0.11 -27.55 -2.26
N SER A 757 -0.22 -26.98 -1.10
CA SER A 757 -1.55 -27.04 -0.50
C SER A 757 -2.51 -25.93 -1.00
N TYR A 758 -2.01 -24.90 -1.70
CA TYR A 758 -2.78 -23.73 -2.13
C TYR A 758 -2.69 -23.42 -3.63
N ARG A 759 -2.25 -24.36 -4.45
CA ARG A 759 -2.06 -24.17 -5.91
C ARG A 759 -3.30 -23.75 -6.70
N ALA A 760 -4.44 -23.63 -6.05
CA ALA A 760 -5.72 -23.41 -6.73
C ALA A 760 -6.21 -21.96 -6.74
N ARG A 761 -5.58 -21.01 -6.03
CA ARG A 761 -6.05 -19.62 -6.00
C ARG A 761 -4.96 -18.66 -6.47
N ASN A 762 -5.04 -18.27 -7.73
CA ASN A 762 -4.40 -17.06 -8.22
C ASN A 762 -5.38 -15.90 -8.02
N TYR A 763 -5.06 -14.99 -7.14
CA TYR A 763 -5.78 -13.71 -7.08
C TYR A 763 -5.31 -12.84 -8.23
N LEU A 764 -6.24 -12.39 -9.05
CA LEU A 764 -5.97 -11.52 -10.17
C LEU A 764 -6.63 -10.17 -9.91
N GLN A 765 -5.85 -9.13 -10.06
CA GLN A 765 -6.38 -7.78 -10.16
C GLN A 765 -6.37 -7.36 -11.63
N TRP A 766 -7.54 -7.10 -12.15
CA TRP A 766 -7.69 -6.55 -13.51
C TRP A 766 -7.65 -5.03 -13.45
N ILE A 767 -7.09 -4.40 -14.48
CA ILE A 767 -7.23 -2.96 -14.62
C ILE A 767 -8.71 -2.59 -14.67
N PRO A 768 -9.12 -1.52 -13.96
CA PRO A 768 -10.51 -1.06 -13.98
C PRO A 768 -10.99 -0.84 -15.42
N PRO A 769 -12.23 -1.19 -15.76
CA PRO A 769 -12.77 -0.93 -17.08
C PRO A 769 -12.90 0.57 -17.32
N ARG A 770 -13.15 0.95 -18.58
CA ARG A 770 -13.39 2.35 -18.91
C ARG A 770 -14.47 2.93 -18.01
N THR A 771 -14.13 4.02 -17.34
CA THR A 771 -15.05 4.79 -16.49
C THR A 771 -15.19 6.18 -17.07
N ILE A 772 -16.42 6.66 -17.22
CA ILE A 772 -16.74 8.02 -17.67
C ILE A 772 -17.34 8.75 -16.49
N ALA A 773 -16.73 9.84 -16.06
CA ALA A 773 -17.23 10.67 -14.97
C ALA A 773 -17.53 12.09 -15.47
N LEU A 774 -18.62 12.65 -14.98
CA LEU A 774 -19.01 14.04 -15.20
C LEU A 774 -19.11 14.71 -13.85
N SER A 775 -18.25 15.68 -13.58
CA SER A 775 -18.25 16.45 -12.34
C SER A 775 -18.64 17.91 -12.58
N TYR A 776 -19.36 18.45 -11.63
CA TYR A 776 -19.66 19.88 -11.53
C TYR A 776 -19.17 20.38 -10.18
N SER A 777 -18.30 21.38 -10.21
CA SER A 777 -17.75 22.02 -9.03
C SER A 777 -18.15 23.50 -8.99
N ARG A 778 -18.47 23.99 -7.78
CA ARG A 778 -18.79 25.39 -7.55
C ARG A 778 -18.12 25.92 -6.29
N ASN A 779 -17.34 26.99 -6.48
CA ASN A 779 -16.79 27.82 -5.40
C ASN A 779 -17.77 28.94 -5.01
N PHE A 780 -17.73 29.40 -3.80
CA PHE A 780 -18.55 30.52 -3.32
C PHE A 780 -17.93 31.19 -2.07
#